data_428b63cc9637f30777aa01286430cc21
#
_entry.id   428b63cc9637f30777aa01286430cc21
#
_cell.length_a   1.000
_cell.length_b   1.000
_cell.length_c   1.000
_cell.angle_alpha   90.00
_cell.angle_beta   90.00
_cell.angle_gamma   90.00
#
_symmetry.space_group_name_H-M   'P 1'
#
loop_
_entity.id
_entity.type
_entity.pdbx_description
1 polymer ?
#
loop_
_entity_poly.entity_id
_entity_poly.type
_entity_poly.pdbx_seq_one_letter_code
_entity_poly.pdbx_strand_id
1 'polypeptide(L)'
;MIYILVLFFLIMTILTYKLFKGEIANPAFIYCFMYFISSFCTMCNVKEWNIHLANKTFLILFIGTIEFVAVVWLVEKLFRSKCTVEHKNEEFAAINKYIMALLIVYSIVVIALTIYNVLKIADAFGTYNSFTQAQALFKAHTSYSNDASLPHYLSLMFKLLELSSYYCIIAYVKYVVYSDRKEKKRIIVTKLYYLIPCLLYIIKELICSSRISILSMCVGAVTIAIILWSQKKNWKSRIAFKNIGIIVAVGVVGMVLFYLSASLIGRSNDKNLFKYVTTYAGGSIECLNHYVIFPIEGEKSDIVGNETFYTLLQSLDKYKITHTNIAEKQTAHLSFRYYYDSMIGNVYTAYRRWHHDFGWIGIIVLNGIMAAVFAVGYYIHKYKPNMKFNELITVVYMYLAYCVYMHCIDSYFYTTVFQITFITNFVIFTILYFILYKSKLAVIEKPAIEEKCTDGKINVLMILPGLNVCGGMESFIMNYYRNIDKDKFQFDFLVHNIGDNSYADEVKSLGGNIYKMPPFGLKTLKQIKNEYIRIIKSKKYHIVHCNMANAAFIYLKYAEKYGVPVRILHSHQNKAADRLSHAIRNIPLIFWGKDYANCNVACSNQAGDYLFGKNNYGLISNCIDYDNYAFDINVRQQARQELRLGEAFVIGNTGRLCPQKNQSFLLDIFKEYIKLNPDTKLLIVGEGEDEEKLKSKADEYGISEKVIFTGARADINRLLQAMDIFVFPSLYEGLGISVLEAQASGLYSLCSLGVPKTAQISELFERMDLKQDASIWSKEIDTIHMKQTDRNNVVLDNKYDVKKCSSELSELYVSEIKTCI
;
A
#
# COMPACT_ATOMS: atom_id res chain seq x y z
N MET A 1 3.72 -6.77 54.41
CA MET A 1 2.72 -7.39 53.49
C MET A 1 2.94 -7.00 52.03
N ILE A 2 3.24 -5.75 51.69
CA ILE A 2 3.41 -5.34 50.24
C ILE A 2 4.55 -6.09 49.55
N TYR A 3 5.69 -6.30 50.22
CA TYR A 3 6.81 -7.09 49.66
C TYR A 3 6.43 -8.57 49.40
N ILE A 4 5.57 -9.14 50.23
CA ILE A 4 5.03 -10.50 50.05
C ILE A 4 4.09 -10.52 48.84
N LEU A 5 3.30 -9.47 48.64
CA LEU A 5 2.41 -9.32 47.48
C LEU A 5 3.21 -9.23 46.17
N VAL A 6 4.28 -8.46 46.14
CA VAL A 6 5.18 -8.36 44.98
C VAL A 6 5.82 -9.71 44.66
N LEU A 7 6.33 -10.41 45.69
CA LEU A 7 6.91 -11.74 45.52
C LEU A 7 5.86 -12.75 45.00
N PHE A 8 4.64 -12.70 45.56
CA PHE A 8 3.53 -13.54 45.11
C PHE A 8 3.25 -13.36 43.62
N PHE A 9 3.10 -12.10 43.13
CA PHE A 9 2.82 -11.85 41.73
C PHE A 9 4.01 -12.18 40.82
N LEU A 10 5.25 -12.02 41.27
CA LEU A 10 6.43 -12.47 40.53
C LEU A 10 6.41 -13.98 40.35
N ILE A 11 6.14 -14.74 41.42
CA ILE A 11 6.03 -16.21 41.40
C ILE A 11 4.88 -16.62 40.45
N MET A 12 3.72 -15.99 40.56
CA MET A 12 2.57 -16.29 39.71
C MET A 12 2.85 -15.96 38.24
N THR A 13 3.59 -14.90 37.92
CA THR A 13 4.03 -14.57 36.57
C THR A 13 4.95 -15.65 35.99
N ILE A 14 5.93 -16.12 36.80
CA ILE A 14 6.84 -17.20 36.39
C ILE A 14 6.08 -18.53 36.26
N LEU A 15 5.17 -18.81 37.17
CA LEU A 15 4.35 -20.02 37.14
C LEU A 15 3.45 -20.05 35.88
N THR A 16 2.73 -18.99 35.60
CA THR A 16 1.86 -18.90 34.42
C THR A 16 2.67 -18.98 33.12
N TYR A 17 3.86 -18.37 33.08
CA TYR A 17 4.77 -18.52 31.93
C TYR A 17 5.15 -19.99 31.69
N LYS A 18 5.47 -20.72 32.76
CA LYS A 18 5.80 -22.16 32.66
C LYS A 18 4.57 -23.01 32.35
N LEU A 19 3.45 -22.78 33.03
CA LEU A 19 2.20 -23.53 32.92
C LEU A 19 1.65 -23.46 31.47
N PHE A 20 1.66 -22.28 30.88
CA PHE A 20 1.21 -22.04 29.52
C PHE A 20 2.33 -22.05 28.46
N LYS A 21 3.43 -22.80 28.77
CA LYS A 21 4.50 -23.11 27.81
C LYS A 21 5.19 -21.89 27.15
N GLY A 22 5.26 -20.77 27.83
CA GLY A 22 5.89 -19.55 27.36
C GLY A 22 5.00 -18.69 26.43
N GLU A 23 3.70 -18.87 26.49
CA GLU A 23 2.72 -18.10 25.71
C GLU A 23 2.44 -16.75 26.40
N ILE A 24 3.22 -15.72 26.05
CA ILE A 24 3.14 -14.39 26.69
C ILE A 24 1.86 -13.60 26.36
N ALA A 25 1.12 -13.96 25.31
CA ALA A 25 -0.21 -13.41 25.01
C ALA A 25 -1.35 -14.15 25.72
N ASN A 26 -1.02 -15.18 26.53
CA ASN A 26 -2.03 -15.90 27.32
C ASN A 26 -2.64 -14.98 28.36
N PRO A 27 -3.99 -14.92 28.51
CA PRO A 27 -4.65 -14.02 29.45
C PRO A 27 -4.16 -14.13 30.88
N ALA A 28 -3.89 -15.36 31.38
CA ALA A 28 -3.39 -15.57 32.74
C ALA A 28 -1.97 -15.01 32.95
N PHE A 29 -1.10 -15.13 31.92
CA PHE A 29 0.24 -14.54 32.01
C PHE A 29 0.15 -13.01 32.02
N ILE A 30 -0.63 -12.42 31.10
CA ILE A 30 -0.82 -10.96 31.03
C ILE A 30 -1.37 -10.42 32.34
N TYR A 31 -2.39 -11.07 32.88
CA TYR A 31 -3.01 -10.70 34.14
C TYR A 31 -1.99 -10.69 35.31
N CYS A 32 -1.27 -11.79 35.52
CA CYS A 32 -0.27 -11.89 36.60
C CYS A 32 0.87 -10.89 36.41
N PHE A 33 1.34 -10.69 35.19
CA PHE A 33 2.41 -9.76 34.84
C PHE A 33 2.01 -8.30 35.13
N MET A 34 0.79 -7.91 34.77
CA MET A 34 0.30 -6.56 35.05
C MET A 34 0.12 -6.28 36.54
N TYR A 35 -0.36 -7.26 37.31
CA TYR A 35 -0.41 -7.14 38.76
C TYR A 35 0.97 -7.12 39.39
N PHE A 36 1.95 -7.86 38.82
CA PHE A 36 3.35 -7.74 39.28
C PHE A 36 3.85 -6.30 39.07
N ILE A 37 3.65 -5.70 37.89
CA ILE A 37 4.05 -4.32 37.66
C ILE A 37 3.34 -3.37 38.62
N SER A 38 2.01 -3.51 38.78
CA SER A 38 1.25 -2.64 39.66
C SER A 38 1.69 -2.73 41.09
N SER A 39 1.88 -3.94 41.62
CA SER A 39 2.36 -4.14 43.02
C SER A 39 3.79 -3.63 43.21
N PHE A 40 4.68 -3.81 42.24
CA PHE A 40 6.02 -3.25 42.27
C PHE A 40 5.98 -1.70 42.27
N CYS A 41 5.15 -1.08 41.47
CA CYS A 41 4.95 0.38 41.47
C CYS A 41 4.36 0.86 42.82
N THR A 42 3.44 0.10 43.43
CA THR A 42 2.94 0.38 44.77
C THR A 42 4.07 0.34 45.80
N MET A 43 4.92 -0.68 45.72
CA MET A 43 6.08 -0.82 46.60
C MET A 43 7.05 0.36 46.48
N CYS A 44 7.26 0.91 45.32
CA CYS A 44 8.10 2.11 45.10
C CYS A 44 7.60 3.36 45.86
N ASN A 45 6.32 3.40 46.19
CA ASN A 45 5.68 4.52 46.88
C ASN A 45 5.42 4.24 48.38
N VAL A 46 5.95 3.14 48.95
CA VAL A 46 5.71 2.74 50.36
C VAL A 46 5.98 3.84 51.35
N LYS A 47 7.11 4.56 51.22
CA LYS A 47 7.50 5.63 52.15
C LYS A 47 6.59 6.85 52.03
N GLU A 48 6.18 7.21 50.84
CA GLU A 48 5.37 8.40 50.58
C GLU A 48 3.91 8.20 50.99
N TRP A 49 3.36 7.01 50.75
CA TRP A 49 1.97 6.73 51.09
C TRP A 49 1.83 5.98 52.42
N ASN A 50 2.92 5.73 53.13
CA ASN A 50 2.97 4.97 54.40
C ASN A 50 2.14 3.68 54.34
N ILE A 51 2.40 2.85 53.30
CA ILE A 51 1.54 1.71 52.96
C ILE A 51 1.59 0.63 54.01
N HIS A 52 0.43 0.34 54.62
CA HIS A 52 0.16 -0.79 55.47
C HIS A 52 -0.89 -1.69 54.84
N LEU A 53 -0.46 -2.66 54.02
CA LEU A 53 -1.39 -3.54 53.30
C LEU A 53 -2.18 -4.43 54.27
N ALA A 54 -3.51 -4.32 54.23
CA ALA A 54 -4.41 -5.11 55.05
C ALA A 54 -4.45 -6.59 54.58
N ASN A 55 -4.61 -7.51 55.54
CA ASN A 55 -4.74 -8.95 55.23
C ASN A 55 -5.91 -9.20 54.27
N LYS A 56 -7.03 -8.50 54.45
CA LYS A 56 -8.21 -8.62 53.56
C LYS A 56 -7.89 -8.18 52.12
N THR A 57 -7.13 -7.10 51.93
CA THR A 57 -6.68 -6.64 50.59
C THR A 57 -5.80 -7.70 49.93
N PHE A 58 -4.84 -8.25 50.67
CA PHE A 58 -3.99 -9.35 50.21
C PHE A 58 -4.85 -10.55 49.78
N LEU A 59 -5.84 -10.95 50.61
CA LEU A 59 -6.68 -12.11 50.36
C LEU A 59 -7.56 -11.93 49.10
N ILE A 60 -8.10 -10.73 48.87
CA ILE A 60 -8.87 -10.38 47.67
C ILE A 60 -8.01 -10.60 46.42
N LEU A 61 -6.79 -10.05 46.40
CA LEU A 61 -5.88 -10.15 45.28
C LEU A 61 -5.38 -11.60 45.08
N PHE A 62 -5.11 -12.32 46.17
CA PHE A 62 -4.67 -13.71 46.16
C PHE A 62 -5.73 -14.67 45.60
N ILE A 63 -6.95 -14.66 46.13
CA ILE A 63 -8.03 -15.53 45.71
C ILE A 63 -8.40 -15.24 44.27
N GLY A 64 -8.58 -13.96 43.90
CA GLY A 64 -8.93 -13.61 42.55
C GLY A 64 -7.86 -14.00 41.53
N THR A 65 -6.58 -13.94 41.89
CA THR A 65 -5.48 -14.38 41.02
C THR A 65 -5.49 -15.88 40.80
N ILE A 66 -5.62 -16.65 41.85
CA ILE A 66 -5.67 -18.13 41.76
C ILE A 66 -6.86 -18.56 40.91
N GLU A 67 -8.02 -17.97 41.18
CA GLU A 67 -9.23 -18.24 40.38
C GLU A 67 -9.07 -17.89 38.89
N PHE A 68 -8.59 -16.67 38.55
CA PHE A 68 -8.39 -16.28 37.16
C PHE A 68 -7.49 -17.29 36.43
N VAL A 69 -6.35 -17.68 37.05
CA VAL A 69 -5.42 -18.64 36.46
C VAL A 69 -6.06 -20.03 36.32
N ALA A 70 -6.81 -20.49 37.37
CA ALA A 70 -7.48 -21.77 37.37
C ALA A 70 -8.56 -21.84 36.23
N VAL A 71 -9.37 -20.79 36.04
CA VAL A 71 -10.37 -20.74 34.97
C VAL A 71 -9.71 -20.78 33.59
N VAL A 72 -8.67 -19.99 33.38
CA VAL A 72 -7.93 -20.02 32.11
C VAL A 72 -7.34 -21.42 31.83
N TRP A 73 -6.78 -22.07 32.86
CA TRP A 73 -6.26 -23.43 32.74
C TRP A 73 -7.36 -24.47 32.45
N LEU A 74 -8.51 -24.37 33.12
CA LEU A 74 -9.68 -25.25 32.86
C LEU A 74 -10.17 -25.10 31.42
N VAL A 75 -10.31 -23.90 30.94
CA VAL A 75 -10.73 -23.63 29.55
C VAL A 75 -9.69 -24.20 28.56
N GLU A 76 -8.38 -24.07 28.83
CA GLU A 76 -7.35 -24.72 28.01
C GLU A 76 -7.53 -26.23 27.97
N LYS A 77 -7.72 -26.85 29.13
CA LYS A 77 -7.90 -28.31 29.25
C LYS A 77 -9.12 -28.79 28.45
N LEU A 78 -10.24 -28.04 28.49
CA LEU A 78 -11.45 -28.32 27.70
C LEU A 78 -11.20 -28.23 26.21
N PHE A 79 -10.50 -27.18 25.74
CA PHE A 79 -10.16 -27.06 24.30
C PHE A 79 -9.20 -28.17 23.87
N ARG A 80 -8.17 -28.46 24.65
CA ARG A 80 -7.18 -29.48 24.35
C ARG A 80 -7.75 -30.89 24.30
N SER A 81 -8.78 -31.21 25.11
CA SER A 81 -9.44 -32.51 25.09
C SER A 81 -10.32 -32.71 23.86
N LYS A 82 -10.84 -31.63 23.25
CA LYS A 82 -11.80 -31.69 22.15
C LYS A 82 -11.21 -31.31 20.80
N CYS A 83 -10.04 -30.68 20.76
CA CYS A 83 -9.45 -30.11 19.54
C CYS A 83 -7.94 -30.35 19.49
N THR A 84 -7.42 -30.71 18.33
CA THR A 84 -5.99 -30.64 18.00
C THR A 84 -5.64 -29.22 17.54
N VAL A 85 -4.38 -28.81 17.68
CA VAL A 85 -3.91 -27.53 17.15
C VAL A 85 -3.99 -27.58 15.62
N GLU A 86 -4.91 -26.83 15.04
CA GLU A 86 -5.05 -26.73 13.59
C GLU A 86 -4.01 -25.77 13.02
N HIS A 87 -3.50 -26.14 11.83
CA HIS A 87 -2.72 -25.19 11.02
C HIS A 87 -3.64 -24.13 10.43
N LYS A 88 -3.27 -22.87 10.56
CA LYS A 88 -3.99 -21.81 9.87
C LYS A 88 -3.60 -21.81 8.39
N ASN A 89 -4.58 -21.76 7.51
CA ASN A 89 -4.34 -21.51 6.10
C ASN A 89 -3.62 -20.18 5.93
N GLU A 90 -2.52 -20.17 5.18
CA GLU A 90 -1.71 -18.96 4.99
C GLU A 90 -2.42 -17.90 4.15
N GLU A 91 -3.45 -18.32 3.40
CA GLU A 91 -4.31 -17.40 2.66
C GLU A 91 -5.17 -16.58 3.62
N PHE A 92 -5.08 -15.27 3.51
CA PHE A 92 -5.94 -14.35 4.23
C PHE A 92 -6.55 -13.33 3.27
N ALA A 93 -7.83 -13.01 3.49
CA ALA A 93 -8.51 -11.99 2.71
C ALA A 93 -7.90 -10.61 2.99
N ALA A 94 -7.41 -9.98 1.95
CA ALA A 94 -6.89 -8.61 2.02
C ALA A 94 -8.04 -7.60 1.91
N ILE A 95 -7.91 -6.45 2.57
CA ILE A 95 -8.85 -5.35 2.37
C ILE A 95 -8.67 -4.81 0.95
N ASN A 96 -9.77 -4.67 0.23
CA ASN A 96 -9.76 -4.13 -1.12
C ASN A 96 -9.16 -2.72 -1.15
N LYS A 97 -8.23 -2.46 -2.05
CA LYS A 97 -7.50 -1.20 -2.14
C LYS A 97 -8.41 0.03 -2.39
N TYR A 98 -9.56 -0.14 -3.04
CA TYR A 98 -10.53 0.95 -3.22
C TYR A 98 -11.24 1.29 -1.91
N ILE A 99 -11.59 0.26 -1.13
CA ILE A 99 -12.16 0.45 0.20
C ILE A 99 -11.12 1.11 1.10
N MET A 100 -9.85 0.69 0.99
CA MET A 100 -8.76 1.29 1.76
C MET A 100 -8.55 2.78 1.40
N ALA A 101 -8.58 3.13 0.12
CA ALA A 101 -8.51 4.53 -0.32
C ALA A 101 -9.70 5.34 0.22
N LEU A 102 -10.92 4.78 0.18
CA LEU A 102 -12.10 5.41 0.75
C LEU A 102 -11.96 5.63 2.26
N LEU A 103 -11.44 4.65 2.99
CA LEU A 103 -11.20 4.78 4.44
C LEU A 103 -10.17 5.88 4.75
N ILE A 104 -9.12 6.02 3.94
CA ILE A 104 -8.13 7.08 4.12
C ILE A 104 -8.76 8.46 3.90
N VAL A 105 -9.49 8.64 2.80
CA VAL A 105 -10.20 9.91 2.52
C VAL A 105 -11.19 10.23 3.63
N TYR A 106 -11.99 9.24 4.05
CA TYR A 106 -12.91 9.36 5.17
C TYR A 106 -12.20 9.82 6.45
N SER A 107 -11.06 9.20 6.77
CA SER A 107 -10.27 9.54 7.96
C SER A 107 -9.79 11.00 7.94
N ILE A 108 -9.35 11.49 6.78
CA ILE A 108 -8.93 12.89 6.60
C ILE A 108 -10.12 13.84 6.83
N VAL A 109 -11.29 13.53 6.29
CA VAL A 109 -12.51 14.33 6.48
C VAL A 109 -12.90 14.39 7.96
N VAL A 110 -12.82 13.25 8.67
CA VAL A 110 -13.11 13.19 10.11
C VAL A 110 -12.17 14.11 10.89
N ILE A 111 -10.87 14.12 10.58
CA ILE A 111 -9.90 15.01 11.25
C ILE A 111 -10.24 16.48 10.99
N ALA A 112 -10.52 16.85 9.74
CA ALA A 112 -10.85 18.23 9.40
C ALA A 112 -12.12 18.72 10.16
N LEU A 113 -13.16 17.88 10.18
CA LEU A 113 -14.39 18.17 10.94
C LEU A 113 -14.15 18.22 12.44
N THR A 114 -13.24 17.41 12.98
CA THR A 114 -12.88 17.42 14.40
C THR A 114 -12.22 18.74 14.76
N ILE A 115 -11.20 19.16 13.99
CA ILE A 115 -10.50 20.44 14.22
C ILE A 115 -11.49 21.60 14.15
N TYR A 116 -12.35 21.62 13.12
CA TYR A 116 -13.36 22.66 12.96
C TYR A 116 -14.29 22.76 14.18
N ASN A 117 -14.82 21.63 14.67
CA ASN A 117 -15.75 21.67 15.82
C ASN A 117 -15.04 21.96 17.15
N VAL A 118 -13.79 21.53 17.33
CA VAL A 118 -13.00 21.88 18.52
C VAL A 118 -12.77 23.39 18.59
N LEU A 119 -12.37 24.01 17.47
CA LEU A 119 -12.19 25.45 17.39
C LEU A 119 -13.50 26.19 17.60
N LYS A 120 -14.57 25.78 16.93
CA LYS A 120 -15.91 26.37 17.08
C LYS A 120 -16.41 26.36 18.53
N ILE A 121 -16.18 25.26 19.27
CA ILE A 121 -16.55 25.18 20.68
C ILE A 121 -15.62 26.07 21.50
N ALA A 122 -14.30 26.07 21.26
CA ALA A 122 -13.38 26.94 21.99
C ALA A 122 -13.70 28.43 21.80
N ASP A 123 -14.02 28.86 20.58
CA ASP A 123 -14.42 30.24 20.26
C ASP A 123 -15.67 30.70 21.03
N ALA A 124 -16.58 29.77 21.35
CA ALA A 124 -17.81 30.06 22.09
C ALA A 124 -17.57 30.34 23.59
N PHE A 125 -16.45 29.87 24.15
CA PHE A 125 -16.18 29.90 25.57
C PHE A 125 -14.95 30.72 25.98
N GLY A 126 -14.15 31.25 25.05
CA GLY A 126 -13.02 32.11 25.38
C GLY A 126 -12.11 32.43 24.21
N THR A 127 -11.13 33.32 24.51
CA THR A 127 -10.05 33.65 23.56
C THR A 127 -8.82 32.77 23.82
N TYR A 128 -8.13 32.39 22.76
CA TYR A 128 -6.93 31.57 22.84
C TYR A 128 -5.89 32.00 21.80
N ASN A 129 -4.61 31.84 22.13
CA ASN A 129 -3.48 32.22 21.27
C ASN A 129 -2.79 31.01 20.63
N SER A 130 -3.23 29.77 20.97
CA SER A 130 -2.66 28.53 20.46
C SER A 130 -3.71 27.42 20.40
N PHE A 131 -3.49 26.44 19.52
CA PHE A 131 -4.36 25.28 19.41
C PHE A 131 -4.46 24.48 20.72
N THR A 132 -3.38 24.41 21.49
CA THR A 132 -3.38 23.74 22.82
C THR A 132 -4.27 24.44 23.83
N GLN A 133 -4.36 25.77 23.79
CA GLN A 133 -5.31 26.53 24.61
C GLN A 133 -6.75 26.29 24.17
N ALA A 134 -7.01 26.25 22.84
CA ALA A 134 -8.33 25.91 22.32
C ALA A 134 -8.76 24.49 22.75
N GLN A 135 -7.84 23.51 22.71
CA GLN A 135 -8.08 22.16 23.24
C GLN A 135 -8.40 22.13 24.75
N ALA A 136 -7.71 22.95 25.54
CA ALA A 136 -7.97 23.04 26.97
C ALA A 136 -9.38 23.60 27.25
N LEU A 137 -9.78 24.66 26.55
CA LEU A 137 -11.15 25.21 26.61
C LEU A 137 -12.18 24.17 26.17
N PHE A 138 -11.98 23.55 25.01
CA PHE A 138 -12.83 22.49 24.52
C PHE A 138 -13.05 21.39 25.57
N LYS A 139 -11.97 20.92 26.20
CA LYS A 139 -12.02 19.88 27.19
C LYS A 139 -12.71 20.32 28.48
N ALA A 140 -12.44 21.55 28.93
CA ALA A 140 -13.09 22.08 30.12
C ALA A 140 -14.62 22.05 29.99
N HIS A 141 -15.14 22.44 28.83
CA HIS A 141 -16.58 22.55 28.59
C HIS A 141 -17.25 21.26 28.12
N THR A 142 -16.51 20.32 27.51
CA THR A 142 -17.07 19.05 27.05
C THR A 142 -16.93 17.88 28.02
N SER A 143 -15.97 17.95 28.96
CA SER A 143 -15.64 16.84 29.84
C SER A 143 -15.75 17.14 31.34
N TYR A 144 -15.64 18.40 31.74
CA TYR A 144 -15.71 18.78 33.15
C TYR A 144 -17.01 19.48 33.50
N SER A 145 -17.42 20.51 32.77
CA SER A 145 -18.68 21.23 33.03
C SER A 145 -19.88 20.64 32.27
N ASN A 146 -19.63 19.90 31.19
CA ASN A 146 -20.65 19.34 30.30
C ASN A 146 -21.58 20.41 29.65
N ASP A 147 -21.10 21.65 29.51
CA ASP A 147 -21.88 22.75 28.94
C ASP A 147 -21.89 22.71 27.39
N ALA A 148 -21.00 21.94 26.79
CA ALA A 148 -20.91 21.77 25.36
C ALA A 148 -20.80 20.29 24.97
N SER A 149 -21.24 19.97 23.78
CA SER A 149 -21.12 18.63 23.23
C SER A 149 -20.80 18.67 21.74
N LEU A 150 -20.06 17.68 21.27
CA LEU A 150 -19.84 17.48 19.84
C LEU A 150 -21.13 17.06 19.14
N PRO A 151 -21.33 17.45 17.88
CA PRO A 151 -22.49 17.00 17.11
C PRO A 151 -22.61 15.47 17.05
N HIS A 152 -23.83 14.96 17.15
CA HIS A 152 -24.08 13.51 17.20
C HIS A 152 -23.53 12.75 15.99
N TYR A 153 -23.64 13.33 14.77
CA TYR A 153 -23.08 12.71 13.57
C TYR A 153 -21.55 12.50 13.66
N LEU A 154 -20.85 13.44 14.30
CA LEU A 154 -19.39 13.34 14.46
C LEU A 154 -19.01 12.21 15.42
N SER A 155 -19.81 11.99 16.48
CA SER A 155 -19.63 10.84 17.37
C SER A 155 -19.76 9.50 16.62
N LEU A 156 -20.70 9.40 15.69
CA LEU A 156 -20.83 8.20 14.85
C LEU A 156 -19.65 8.05 13.88
N MET A 157 -19.19 9.16 13.29
CA MET A 157 -18.00 9.16 12.44
C MET A 157 -16.75 8.73 13.23
N PHE A 158 -16.59 9.15 14.47
CA PHE A 158 -15.47 8.72 15.34
C PHE A 158 -15.48 7.21 15.56
N LYS A 159 -16.67 6.62 15.83
CA LYS A 159 -16.78 5.17 16.00
C LYS A 159 -16.36 4.42 14.72
N LEU A 160 -16.83 4.88 13.56
CA LEU A 160 -16.47 4.22 12.30
C LEU A 160 -14.97 4.33 12.01
N LEU A 161 -14.33 5.48 12.30
CA LEU A 161 -12.88 5.66 12.18
C LEU A 161 -12.12 4.74 13.15
N GLU A 162 -12.54 4.68 14.41
CA GLU A 162 -11.96 3.81 15.43
C GLU A 162 -12.03 2.35 14.97
N LEU A 163 -13.24 1.84 14.70
CA LEU A 163 -13.46 0.43 14.45
C LEU A 163 -12.85 -0.05 13.11
N SER A 164 -12.83 0.82 12.09
CA SER A 164 -12.11 0.52 10.84
C SER A 164 -10.59 0.46 11.04
N SER A 165 -10.05 1.28 11.94
CA SER A 165 -8.63 1.26 12.29
C SER A 165 -8.17 -0.07 12.87
N TYR A 166 -8.99 -0.73 13.69
CA TYR A 166 -8.70 -2.06 14.20
C TYR A 166 -8.57 -3.10 13.07
N TYR A 167 -9.44 -3.08 12.07
CA TYR A 167 -9.33 -3.95 10.89
C TYR A 167 -8.08 -3.65 10.06
N CYS A 168 -7.73 -2.38 9.90
CA CYS A 168 -6.54 -1.97 9.18
C CYS A 168 -5.25 -2.46 9.86
N ILE A 169 -5.17 -2.40 11.20
CA ILE A 169 -4.06 -2.95 11.98
C ILE A 169 -3.95 -4.46 11.78
N ILE A 170 -5.06 -5.20 11.90
CA ILE A 170 -5.07 -6.65 11.71
C ILE A 170 -4.59 -7.02 10.30
N ALA A 171 -5.07 -6.31 9.28
CA ALA A 171 -4.64 -6.53 7.91
C ALA A 171 -3.13 -6.28 7.73
N TYR A 172 -2.60 -5.18 8.27
CA TYR A 172 -1.18 -4.88 8.23
C TYR A 172 -0.34 -5.94 8.95
N VAL A 173 -0.74 -6.29 10.17
CA VAL A 173 -0.03 -7.31 10.97
C VAL A 173 -0.03 -8.66 10.25
N LYS A 174 -1.14 -9.07 9.62
CA LYS A 174 -1.19 -10.29 8.81
C LYS A 174 -0.19 -10.24 7.66
N TYR A 175 -0.13 -9.13 6.89
CA TYR A 175 0.88 -8.96 5.85
C TYR A 175 2.31 -9.13 6.39
N VAL A 176 2.64 -8.47 7.50
CA VAL A 176 3.99 -8.53 8.09
C VAL A 176 4.32 -9.90 8.64
N VAL A 177 3.35 -10.57 9.27
CA VAL A 177 3.56 -11.88 9.90
C VAL A 177 3.66 -12.98 8.86
N TYR A 178 2.74 -13.03 7.87
CA TYR A 178 2.67 -14.15 6.92
C TYR A 178 3.57 -13.97 5.68
N SER A 179 4.20 -12.81 5.49
CA SER A 179 5.17 -12.61 4.40
C SER A 179 6.44 -13.44 4.56
N ASP A 180 7.06 -13.81 3.44
CA ASP A 180 8.34 -14.49 3.40
C ASP A 180 9.50 -13.61 3.86
N ARG A 181 10.58 -14.24 4.36
CA ARG A 181 11.74 -13.49 4.89
C ARG A 181 12.37 -12.57 3.83
N LYS A 182 12.43 -12.99 2.58
CA LYS A 182 13.04 -12.21 1.46
C LYS A 182 12.22 -10.95 1.13
N GLU A 183 10.89 -11.04 1.20
CA GLU A 183 9.98 -9.94 0.86
C GLU A 183 9.58 -9.07 2.06
N LYS A 184 9.85 -9.51 3.28
CA LYS A 184 9.37 -8.88 4.52
C LYS A 184 9.70 -7.39 4.62
N LYS A 185 10.92 -6.98 4.27
CA LYS A 185 11.32 -5.56 4.29
C LYS A 185 10.52 -4.72 3.28
N ARG A 186 10.28 -5.28 2.09
CA ARG A 186 9.49 -4.63 1.03
C ARG A 186 8.02 -4.50 1.46
N ILE A 187 7.42 -5.56 2.00
CA ILE A 187 6.02 -5.59 2.43
C ILE A 187 5.78 -4.63 3.59
N ILE A 188 6.68 -4.56 4.59
CA ILE A 188 6.57 -3.60 5.69
C ILE A 188 6.39 -2.18 5.15
N VAL A 189 7.19 -1.77 4.15
CA VAL A 189 7.14 -0.42 3.61
C VAL A 189 5.96 -0.23 2.65
N THR A 190 5.74 -1.14 1.72
CA THR A 190 4.70 -1.02 0.70
C THR A 190 3.28 -1.11 1.25
N LYS A 191 3.08 -1.72 2.42
CA LYS A 191 1.77 -1.85 3.08
C LYS A 191 1.56 -0.85 4.23
N LEU A 192 2.47 0.08 4.48
CA LEU A 192 2.32 1.12 5.50
C LEU A 192 1.05 1.95 5.37
N TYR A 193 0.51 2.11 4.17
CA TYR A 193 -0.74 2.85 3.95
C TYR A 193 -1.94 2.27 4.72
N TYR A 194 -1.91 0.99 5.13
CA TYR A 194 -2.91 0.41 6.02
C TYR A 194 -2.92 1.07 7.41
N LEU A 195 -1.81 1.63 7.85
CA LEU A 195 -1.71 2.31 9.14
C LEU A 195 -2.15 3.79 9.10
N ILE A 196 -2.45 4.36 7.92
CA ILE A 196 -2.88 5.76 7.81
C ILE A 196 -4.17 6.04 8.59
N PRO A 197 -5.27 5.23 8.49
CA PRO A 197 -6.46 5.44 9.32
C PRO A 197 -6.16 5.36 10.81
N CYS A 198 -5.26 4.46 11.23
CA CYS A 198 -4.84 4.32 12.63
C CYS A 198 -4.09 5.56 13.13
N LEU A 199 -3.18 6.08 12.33
CA LEU A 199 -2.45 7.31 12.65
C LEU A 199 -3.41 8.49 12.77
N LEU A 200 -4.35 8.62 11.83
CA LEU A 200 -5.37 9.67 11.86
C LEU A 200 -6.30 9.50 13.07
N TYR A 201 -6.65 8.27 13.43
CA TYR A 201 -7.41 8.01 14.67
C TYR A 201 -6.62 8.47 15.91
N ILE A 202 -5.33 8.16 16.01
CA ILE A 202 -4.47 8.64 17.10
C ILE A 202 -4.45 10.18 17.15
N ILE A 203 -4.30 10.84 16.01
CA ILE A 203 -4.35 12.30 15.91
C ILE A 203 -5.70 12.83 16.42
N LYS A 204 -6.82 12.21 16.01
CA LYS A 204 -8.16 12.58 16.50
C LYS A 204 -8.27 12.43 18.02
N GLU A 205 -7.77 11.34 18.60
CA GLU A 205 -7.79 11.13 20.05
C GLU A 205 -6.93 12.17 20.78
N LEU A 206 -5.77 12.54 20.24
CA LEU A 206 -4.95 13.63 20.79
C LEU A 206 -5.68 14.98 20.71
N ILE A 207 -6.34 15.29 19.61
CA ILE A 207 -7.17 16.51 19.46
C ILE A 207 -8.29 16.52 20.51
N CYS A 208 -8.96 15.40 20.75
CA CYS A 208 -10.00 15.27 21.76
C CYS A 208 -9.47 15.05 23.18
N SER A 209 -8.16 15.10 23.39
CA SER A 209 -7.50 14.90 24.69
C SER A 209 -7.78 13.55 25.35
N SER A 210 -8.05 12.49 24.59
CA SER A 210 -8.25 11.12 25.05
C SER A 210 -6.97 10.29 24.88
N ARG A 211 -6.53 9.62 25.94
CA ARG A 211 -5.29 8.82 25.95
C ARG A 211 -5.56 7.33 26.11
N ILE A 212 -6.61 6.96 26.80
CA ILE A 212 -6.95 5.56 27.09
C ILE A 212 -7.28 4.82 25.80
N SER A 213 -7.98 5.46 24.87
CA SER A 213 -8.33 4.88 23.57
C SER A 213 -7.11 4.53 22.72
N ILE A 214 -6.08 5.41 22.75
CA ILE A 214 -4.80 5.16 22.09
C ILE A 214 -4.10 3.95 22.70
N LEU A 215 -4.01 3.92 24.03
CA LEU A 215 -3.38 2.82 24.77
C LEU A 215 -4.09 1.49 24.50
N SER A 216 -5.42 1.47 24.49
CA SER A 216 -6.21 0.26 24.25
C SER A 216 -5.96 -0.31 22.84
N MET A 217 -5.88 0.54 21.83
CA MET A 217 -5.56 0.13 20.46
C MET A 217 -4.14 -0.42 20.34
N CYS A 218 -3.15 0.24 20.95
CA CYS A 218 -1.76 -0.22 20.93
C CYS A 218 -1.59 -1.59 21.61
N VAL A 219 -2.18 -1.75 22.78
CA VAL A 219 -2.14 -3.00 23.54
C VAL A 219 -2.83 -4.14 22.76
N GLY A 220 -3.99 -3.86 22.19
CA GLY A 220 -4.70 -4.81 21.35
C GLY A 220 -3.86 -5.21 20.12
N ALA A 221 -3.22 -4.25 19.44
CA ALA A 221 -2.35 -4.49 18.30
C ALA A 221 -1.18 -5.42 18.63
N VAL A 222 -0.49 -5.16 19.74
CA VAL A 222 0.63 -6.00 20.22
C VAL A 222 0.13 -7.41 20.54
N THR A 223 -0.98 -7.54 21.23
CA THR A 223 -1.57 -8.84 21.61
C THR A 223 -1.88 -9.68 20.38
N ILE A 224 -2.56 -9.09 19.38
CA ILE A 224 -2.89 -9.79 18.13
C ILE A 224 -1.64 -10.09 17.30
N ALA A 225 -0.65 -9.21 17.27
CA ALA A 225 0.61 -9.49 16.58
C ALA A 225 1.32 -10.72 17.14
N ILE A 226 1.33 -10.86 18.48
CA ILE A 226 1.91 -12.03 19.16
C ILE A 226 1.09 -13.30 18.85
N ILE A 227 -0.22 -13.23 18.89
CA ILE A 227 -1.11 -14.36 18.57
C ILE A 227 -0.91 -14.83 17.13
N LEU A 228 -0.95 -13.93 16.14
CA LEU A 228 -0.77 -14.26 14.74
C LEU A 228 0.64 -14.80 14.45
N TRP A 229 1.67 -14.24 15.10
CA TRP A 229 3.02 -14.77 15.01
C TRP A 229 3.11 -16.20 15.59
N SER A 230 2.45 -16.46 16.72
CA SER A 230 2.40 -17.78 17.35
C SER A 230 1.66 -18.78 16.46
N GLN A 231 0.58 -18.37 15.79
CA GLN A 231 -0.13 -19.17 14.79
C GLN A 231 0.78 -19.55 13.61
N LYS A 232 1.51 -18.58 13.01
CA LYS A 232 2.47 -18.87 11.94
C LYS A 232 3.53 -19.90 12.35
N LYS A 233 3.91 -19.91 13.63
CA LYS A 233 4.87 -20.86 14.21
C LYS A 233 4.23 -22.13 14.74
N ASN A 234 2.93 -22.35 14.50
CA ASN A 234 2.16 -23.50 14.99
C ASN A 234 2.33 -23.71 16.48
N TRP A 235 2.48 -22.62 17.25
CA TRP A 235 2.68 -22.63 18.70
C TRP A 235 3.88 -23.45 19.19
N LYS A 236 4.79 -23.86 18.27
CA LYS A 236 5.97 -24.69 18.57
C LYS A 236 7.20 -23.91 19.02
N SER A 237 7.29 -22.63 18.65
CA SER A 237 8.44 -21.80 19.01
C SER A 237 8.07 -20.80 20.11
N ARG A 238 8.90 -20.77 21.17
CA ARG A 238 8.83 -19.73 22.19
C ARG A 238 9.38 -18.42 21.65
N ILE A 239 8.85 -17.31 22.13
CA ILE A 239 9.46 -16.01 21.84
C ILE A 239 10.83 -15.96 22.48
N ALA A 240 11.88 -15.79 21.68
CA ALA A 240 13.25 -15.70 22.21
C ALA A 240 13.35 -14.54 23.20
N PHE A 241 14.16 -14.70 24.24
CA PHE A 241 14.34 -13.70 25.30
C PHE A 241 14.69 -12.31 24.75
N LYS A 242 15.45 -12.27 23.65
CA LYS A 242 15.76 -11.04 22.89
C LYS A 242 14.50 -10.29 22.39
N ASN A 243 13.48 -11.02 21.97
CA ASN A 243 12.23 -10.43 21.45
C ASN A 243 11.32 -9.95 22.60
N ILE A 244 11.42 -10.57 23.79
CA ILE A 244 10.76 -10.07 25.00
C ILE A 244 11.34 -8.71 25.37
N GLY A 245 12.66 -8.55 25.29
CA GLY A 245 13.32 -7.26 25.47
C GLY A 245 12.81 -6.16 24.53
N ILE A 246 12.55 -6.49 23.27
CA ILE A 246 11.96 -5.55 22.30
C ILE A 246 10.53 -5.16 22.71
N ILE A 247 9.71 -6.12 23.16
CA ILE A 247 8.33 -5.86 23.61
C ILE A 247 8.34 -4.95 24.83
N VAL A 248 9.25 -5.20 25.78
CA VAL A 248 9.43 -4.35 26.96
C VAL A 248 9.88 -2.94 26.56
N ALA A 249 10.86 -2.83 25.64
CA ALA A 249 11.33 -1.54 25.14
C ALA A 249 10.20 -0.75 24.47
N VAL A 250 9.36 -1.40 23.66
CA VAL A 250 8.18 -0.78 23.04
C VAL A 250 7.19 -0.32 24.12
N GLY A 251 7.00 -1.10 25.19
CA GLY A 251 6.17 -0.73 26.34
C GLY A 251 6.71 0.50 27.08
N VAL A 252 8.02 0.58 27.29
CA VAL A 252 8.68 1.74 27.91
C VAL A 252 8.54 2.98 27.02
N VAL A 253 8.78 2.85 25.72
CA VAL A 253 8.57 3.96 24.76
C VAL A 253 7.11 4.40 24.78
N GLY A 254 6.15 3.47 24.83
CA GLY A 254 4.74 3.77 24.99
C GLY A 254 4.42 4.57 26.26
N MET A 255 5.03 4.22 27.39
CA MET A 255 4.88 4.94 28.66
C MET A 255 5.49 6.34 28.59
N VAL A 256 6.65 6.51 27.96
CA VAL A 256 7.27 7.83 27.74
C VAL A 256 6.38 8.69 26.86
N LEU A 257 5.85 8.14 25.76
CA LEU A 257 4.93 8.86 24.89
C LEU A 257 3.62 9.23 25.60
N PHE A 258 3.11 8.35 26.45
CA PHE A 258 1.94 8.62 27.28
C PHE A 258 2.19 9.74 28.29
N TYR A 259 3.38 9.79 28.89
CA TYR A 259 3.81 10.89 29.76
C TYR A 259 3.94 12.21 29.00
N LEU A 260 4.67 12.21 27.88
CA LEU A 260 4.87 13.38 27.05
C LEU A 260 3.55 13.92 26.46
N SER A 261 2.60 13.03 26.17
CA SER A 261 1.28 13.45 25.68
C SER A 261 0.48 14.29 26.72
N ALA A 262 0.83 14.22 28.01
CA ALA A 262 0.16 15.02 29.05
C ALA A 262 0.38 16.52 28.81
N SER A 263 1.59 16.94 28.46
CA SER A 263 1.91 18.34 28.16
C SER A 263 1.25 18.80 26.85
N LEU A 264 1.13 17.92 25.85
CA LEU A 264 0.45 18.22 24.58
C LEU A 264 -1.05 18.52 24.75
N ILE A 265 -1.68 18.02 25.82
CA ILE A 265 -3.11 18.22 26.12
C ILE A 265 -3.35 19.22 27.26
N GLY A 266 -2.37 20.09 27.54
CA GLY A 266 -2.50 21.19 28.51
C GLY A 266 -2.53 20.76 29.97
N ARG A 267 -2.01 19.59 30.35
CA ARG A 267 -1.82 19.17 31.73
C ARG A 267 -0.39 19.48 32.18
N SER A 268 -0.22 20.31 33.23
CA SER A 268 1.09 20.46 33.89
C SER A 268 1.50 19.15 34.53
N ASN A 269 2.71 18.70 34.29
CA ASN A 269 3.30 17.54 34.95
C ASN A 269 4.44 18.03 35.85
N ASP A 270 4.13 18.30 37.11
CA ASP A 270 5.12 18.68 38.12
C ASP A 270 5.95 17.49 38.62
N LYS A 271 5.57 16.25 38.22
CA LYS A 271 6.24 15.00 38.65
C LYS A 271 7.19 14.52 37.55
N ASN A 272 8.35 14.01 37.96
CA ASN A 272 9.22 13.32 37.03
C ASN A 272 8.56 12.03 36.47
N LEU A 273 9.05 11.53 35.34
CA LEU A 273 8.48 10.36 34.64
C LEU A 273 8.31 9.14 35.55
N PHE A 274 9.32 8.82 36.36
CA PHE A 274 9.29 7.67 37.23
C PHE A 274 8.16 7.78 38.26
N LYS A 275 8.07 8.93 38.93
CA LYS A 275 7.04 9.21 39.91
C LYS A 275 5.63 9.21 39.29
N TYR A 276 5.51 9.78 38.08
CA TYR A 276 4.26 9.76 37.34
C TYR A 276 3.78 8.33 37.07
N VAL A 277 4.67 7.48 36.50
CA VAL A 277 4.34 6.09 36.17
C VAL A 277 4.03 5.27 37.42
N THR A 278 4.85 5.39 38.49
CA THR A 278 4.64 4.60 39.73
C THR A 278 3.36 5.04 40.45
N THR A 279 2.98 6.32 40.40
CA THR A 279 1.69 6.78 40.94
C THR A 279 0.53 6.19 40.18
N TYR A 280 0.53 6.30 38.82
CA TYR A 280 -0.57 5.80 38.00
C TYR A 280 -0.72 4.27 38.05
N ALA A 281 0.36 3.53 37.95
CA ALA A 281 0.33 2.07 37.93
C ALA A 281 0.18 1.43 39.34
N GLY A 282 0.68 2.11 40.38
CA GLY A 282 0.67 1.57 41.74
C GLY A 282 -0.49 2.06 42.61
N GLY A 283 -1.07 3.23 42.28
CA GLY A 283 -2.12 3.84 43.11
C GLY A 283 -3.36 2.98 43.26
N SER A 284 -3.69 2.17 42.26
CA SER A 284 -4.89 1.33 42.27
C SER A 284 -4.93 0.28 43.39
N ILE A 285 -3.80 -0.35 43.69
CA ILE A 285 -3.71 -1.32 44.79
C ILE A 285 -3.84 -0.61 46.16
N GLU A 286 -3.22 0.56 46.30
CA GLU A 286 -3.33 1.33 47.55
C GLU A 286 -4.72 1.95 47.72
N CYS A 287 -5.37 2.41 46.65
CA CYS A 287 -6.76 2.83 46.69
C CYS A 287 -7.71 1.66 47.11
N LEU A 288 -7.46 0.43 46.61
CA LEU A 288 -8.19 -0.75 47.09
C LEU A 288 -7.93 -1.03 48.59
N ASN A 289 -6.68 -0.88 49.03
CA ASN A 289 -6.28 -1.03 50.43
C ASN A 289 -6.98 -0.02 51.33
N HIS A 290 -6.98 1.28 50.91
CA HIS A 290 -7.70 2.31 51.63
C HIS A 290 -9.21 2.07 51.68
N TYR A 291 -9.80 1.57 50.61
CA TYR A 291 -11.22 1.18 50.62
C TYR A 291 -11.52 0.07 51.65
N VAL A 292 -10.60 -0.90 51.77
CA VAL A 292 -10.77 -2.03 52.70
C VAL A 292 -10.58 -1.60 54.16
N ILE A 293 -9.66 -0.66 54.43
CA ILE A 293 -9.33 -0.19 55.80
C ILE A 293 -10.29 0.93 56.23
N PHE A 294 -10.57 1.87 55.31
CA PHE A 294 -11.36 3.06 55.56
C PHE A 294 -12.52 3.14 54.58
N PRO A 295 -13.57 2.35 54.73
CA PRO A 295 -14.76 2.48 53.89
C PRO A 295 -15.41 3.84 54.11
N ILE A 296 -15.82 4.52 53.05
CA ILE A 296 -16.52 5.80 53.20
C ILE A 296 -17.98 5.50 53.58
N GLU A 297 -18.45 6.10 54.67
CA GLU A 297 -19.85 6.04 55.04
C GLU A 297 -20.71 6.74 53.97
N GLY A 298 -21.76 6.08 53.49
CA GLY A 298 -22.63 6.59 52.44
C GLY A 298 -22.31 6.14 50.99
N GLU A 299 -21.22 5.43 50.77
CA GLU A 299 -20.94 4.82 49.46
C GLU A 299 -21.88 3.63 49.13
N LYS A 300 -22.59 3.07 50.10
CA LYS A 300 -23.56 1.99 49.84
C LYS A 300 -24.83 2.56 49.29
N SER A 301 -25.11 2.17 48.03
CA SER A 301 -26.40 2.49 47.38
C SER A 301 -27.36 1.32 47.53
N ASP A 302 -28.65 1.62 47.63
CA ASP A 302 -29.72 0.62 47.59
C ASP A 302 -29.86 -0.07 46.21
N ILE A 303 -29.11 0.40 45.23
CA ILE A 303 -29.17 -0.12 43.87
C ILE A 303 -28.08 -1.20 43.72
N VAL A 304 -28.50 -2.42 43.50
CA VAL A 304 -27.60 -3.57 43.30
C VAL A 304 -26.80 -3.40 42.01
N GLY A 305 -25.48 -3.51 42.09
CA GLY A 305 -24.61 -3.40 40.92
C GLY A 305 -24.35 -1.96 40.44
N ASN A 306 -24.60 -0.96 41.30
CA ASN A 306 -24.50 0.45 40.97
C ASN A 306 -23.11 0.89 40.46
N GLU A 307 -22.05 0.26 40.92
CA GLU A 307 -20.69 0.57 40.45
C GLU A 307 -20.24 -0.31 39.28
N THR A 308 -20.49 -1.61 39.36
CA THR A 308 -20.11 -2.58 38.33
C THR A 308 -20.87 -2.34 37.01
N PHE A 309 -22.17 -2.09 37.09
CA PHE A 309 -23.07 -1.92 35.96
C PHE A 309 -23.55 -0.48 35.79
N TYR A 310 -22.85 0.51 36.32
CA TYR A 310 -23.22 1.92 36.26
C TYR A 310 -23.64 2.37 34.86
N THR A 311 -22.83 2.06 33.85
CA THR A 311 -23.05 2.46 32.46
C THR A 311 -24.28 1.79 31.83
N LEU A 312 -24.57 0.55 32.25
CA LEU A 312 -25.82 -0.15 31.86
C LEU A 312 -27.03 0.53 32.48
N LEU A 313 -27.00 0.73 33.80
CA LEU A 313 -28.11 1.35 34.56
C LEU A 313 -28.38 2.77 34.02
N GLN A 314 -27.38 3.58 33.80
CA GLN A 314 -27.53 4.90 33.19
C GLN A 314 -28.15 4.84 31.79
N SER A 315 -27.80 3.82 31.02
CA SER A 315 -28.39 3.61 29.70
C SER A 315 -29.83 3.19 29.77
N LEU A 316 -30.18 2.29 30.68
CA LEU A 316 -31.53 1.85 30.90
C LEU A 316 -32.46 2.98 31.41
N ASP A 317 -31.96 3.82 32.31
CA ASP A 317 -32.66 5.03 32.75
C ASP A 317 -32.90 6.00 31.61
N LYS A 318 -31.89 6.23 30.76
CA LYS A 318 -32.01 7.10 29.58
C LYS A 318 -33.13 6.66 28.63
N TYR A 319 -33.31 5.34 28.47
CA TYR A 319 -34.39 4.78 27.63
C TYR A 319 -35.68 4.51 28.39
N LYS A 320 -35.78 4.98 29.66
CA LYS A 320 -36.95 4.80 30.51
C LYS A 320 -37.35 3.34 30.74
N ILE A 321 -36.38 2.43 30.71
CA ILE A 321 -36.57 1.01 31.00
C ILE A 321 -36.52 0.79 32.53
N THR A 322 -35.61 1.54 33.19
CA THR A 322 -35.52 1.63 34.64
C THR A 322 -35.70 3.07 35.09
N HIS A 323 -35.95 3.27 36.37
CA HIS A 323 -36.11 4.58 37.02
C HIS A 323 -35.21 4.69 38.25
N THR A 324 -33.95 4.21 38.11
CA THR A 324 -32.99 4.22 39.19
C THR A 324 -32.42 5.60 39.46
N ASN A 325 -32.47 6.49 38.50
CA ASN A 325 -31.87 7.84 38.52
C ASN A 325 -30.38 7.80 38.93
N ILE A 326 -29.67 6.78 38.42
CA ILE A 326 -28.31 6.49 38.86
C ILE A 326 -27.33 7.66 38.64
N ALA A 327 -27.54 8.44 37.57
CA ALA A 327 -26.69 9.58 37.26
C ALA A 327 -26.82 10.76 38.27
N GLU A 328 -27.95 10.85 38.95
CA GLU A 328 -28.17 11.83 40.01
C GLU A 328 -27.64 11.37 41.35
N LYS A 329 -27.70 10.07 41.60
CA LYS A 329 -27.29 9.44 42.87
C LYS A 329 -25.81 9.14 42.99
N GLN A 330 -25.13 8.96 41.83
CA GLN A 330 -23.76 8.53 41.83
C GLN A 330 -23.00 9.08 40.60
N THR A 331 -21.72 9.35 40.77
CA THR A 331 -20.81 9.68 39.65
C THR A 331 -20.13 8.43 39.08
N ALA A 332 -19.82 8.45 37.78
CA ALA A 332 -19.09 7.37 37.13
C ALA A 332 -17.67 7.18 37.71
N HIS A 333 -17.10 8.24 38.24
CA HIS A 333 -15.76 8.25 38.83
C HIS A 333 -15.83 7.94 40.32
N LEU A 334 -14.95 7.03 40.76
CA LEU A 334 -14.78 6.71 42.17
C LEU A 334 -14.08 7.87 42.87
N SER A 335 -14.28 7.97 44.20
CA SER A 335 -13.70 9.02 45.07
C SER A 335 -12.17 9.00 45.04
N PHE A 336 -11.57 10.17 45.06
CA PHE A 336 -10.12 10.30 45.24
C PHE A 336 -9.70 9.90 46.65
N ARG A 337 -8.56 9.18 46.72
CA ARG A 337 -7.91 8.83 47.99
C ARG A 337 -6.62 9.62 48.14
N TYR A 338 -6.36 10.02 49.37
CA TYR A 338 -5.22 10.82 49.77
C TYR A 338 -4.55 10.22 50.99
N TYR A 339 -3.26 10.39 51.08
CA TYR A 339 -2.51 10.20 52.34
C TYR A 339 -1.94 11.57 52.70
N TYR A 340 -2.52 12.23 53.71
CA TYR A 340 -2.33 13.68 53.99
C TYR A 340 -2.55 14.48 52.67
N ASP A 341 -1.58 15.30 52.31
CA ASP A 341 -1.61 16.14 51.09
C ASP A 341 -1.20 15.39 49.83
N SER A 342 -0.71 14.15 49.97
CA SER A 342 -0.28 13.34 48.82
C SER A 342 -1.47 12.61 48.18
N MET A 343 -1.79 12.93 46.96
CA MET A 343 -2.83 12.26 46.20
C MET A 343 -2.37 10.86 45.77
N ILE A 344 -3.10 9.81 46.17
CA ILE A 344 -2.89 8.43 45.76
C ILE A 344 -3.57 8.23 44.40
N GLY A 345 -4.84 8.61 44.27
CA GLY A 345 -5.62 8.52 43.03
C GLY A 345 -7.09 8.25 43.26
N ASN A 346 -7.80 8.03 42.14
CA ASN A 346 -9.21 7.64 42.14
C ASN A 346 -9.48 6.40 41.30
N VAL A 347 -8.41 5.65 40.98
CA VAL A 347 -8.48 4.35 40.30
C VAL A 347 -8.24 3.24 41.28
N TYR A 348 -9.03 2.21 41.19
CA TYR A 348 -8.98 1.04 42.08
C TYR A 348 -8.90 -0.20 41.20
N THR A 349 -8.39 -1.31 41.71
CA THR A 349 -8.44 -2.58 40.96
C THR A 349 -9.89 -2.94 40.61
N ALA A 350 -10.10 -3.77 39.61
CA ALA A 350 -11.45 -4.22 39.20
C ALA A 350 -12.22 -4.83 40.39
N TYR A 351 -11.52 -5.44 41.33
CA TYR A 351 -12.11 -6.05 42.52
C TYR A 351 -12.86 -5.09 43.43
N ARG A 352 -12.50 -3.79 43.45
CA ARG A 352 -13.18 -2.79 44.28
C ARG A 352 -14.65 -2.71 43.97
N ARG A 353 -15.02 -2.53 42.68
CA ARG A 353 -16.41 -2.43 42.25
C ARG A 353 -17.20 -3.71 42.51
N TRP A 354 -16.59 -4.87 42.23
CA TRP A 354 -17.21 -6.17 42.42
C TRP A 354 -17.43 -6.53 43.89
N HIS A 355 -16.43 -6.22 44.72
CA HIS A 355 -16.56 -6.41 46.15
C HIS A 355 -17.57 -5.46 46.79
N HIS A 356 -17.65 -4.22 46.31
CA HIS A 356 -18.61 -3.24 46.77
C HIS A 356 -20.05 -3.72 46.52
N ASP A 357 -20.35 -4.10 45.28
CA ASP A 357 -21.70 -4.44 44.87
C ASP A 357 -22.16 -5.83 45.32
N PHE A 358 -21.25 -6.82 45.34
CA PHE A 358 -21.63 -8.22 45.53
C PHE A 358 -20.72 -8.98 46.53
N GLY A 359 -19.84 -8.29 47.24
CA GLY A 359 -18.93 -8.90 48.18
C GLY A 359 -17.99 -9.95 47.54
N TRP A 360 -17.69 -10.98 48.26
CA TRP A 360 -16.82 -12.09 47.82
C TRP A 360 -17.39 -12.86 46.63
N ILE A 361 -18.72 -12.99 46.55
CA ILE A 361 -19.40 -13.65 45.43
C ILE A 361 -19.15 -12.86 44.13
N GLY A 362 -19.18 -11.53 44.21
CA GLY A 362 -18.86 -10.68 43.06
C GLY A 362 -17.45 -10.88 42.54
N ILE A 363 -16.47 -11.00 43.49
CA ILE A 363 -15.08 -11.26 43.12
C ILE A 363 -14.99 -12.58 42.32
N ILE A 364 -15.53 -13.65 42.85
CA ILE A 364 -15.43 -15.01 42.25
C ILE A 364 -16.19 -15.07 40.92
N VAL A 365 -17.47 -14.68 40.92
CA VAL A 365 -18.33 -14.87 39.72
C VAL A 365 -17.89 -13.96 38.58
N LEU A 366 -17.68 -12.67 38.85
CA LEU A 366 -17.37 -11.72 37.81
C LEU A 366 -15.95 -11.90 37.25
N ASN A 367 -14.98 -12.18 38.12
CA ASN A 367 -13.61 -12.49 37.71
C ASN A 367 -13.55 -13.79 36.88
N GLY A 368 -14.26 -14.82 37.31
CA GLY A 368 -14.35 -16.11 36.61
C GLY A 368 -14.98 -15.97 35.20
N ILE A 369 -16.07 -15.20 35.07
CA ILE A 369 -16.69 -14.91 33.75
C ILE A 369 -15.70 -14.20 32.85
N MET A 370 -15.05 -13.15 33.34
CA MET A 370 -14.05 -12.42 32.56
C MET A 370 -12.90 -13.34 32.13
N ALA A 371 -12.35 -14.11 33.05
CA ALA A 371 -11.28 -15.08 32.75
C ALA A 371 -11.71 -16.09 31.66
N ALA A 372 -12.93 -16.62 31.76
CA ALA A 372 -13.48 -17.55 30.78
C ALA A 372 -13.62 -16.92 29.38
N VAL A 373 -14.16 -15.70 29.28
CA VAL A 373 -14.35 -14.99 28.01
C VAL A 373 -13.01 -14.78 27.29
N PHE A 374 -11.98 -14.29 28.02
CA PHE A 374 -10.67 -14.08 27.42
C PHE A 374 -9.94 -15.39 27.11
N ALA A 375 -10.08 -16.41 27.94
CA ALA A 375 -9.53 -17.72 27.65
C ALA A 375 -10.16 -18.35 26.41
N VAL A 376 -11.47 -18.33 26.29
CA VAL A 376 -12.20 -18.84 25.11
C VAL A 376 -11.75 -18.11 23.85
N GLY A 377 -11.73 -16.78 23.86
CA GLY A 377 -11.23 -15.99 22.73
C GLY A 377 -9.80 -16.34 22.32
N TYR A 378 -8.89 -16.46 23.31
CA TYR A 378 -7.51 -16.86 23.07
C TYR A 378 -7.39 -18.28 22.49
N TYR A 379 -8.09 -19.25 23.06
CA TYR A 379 -8.00 -20.65 22.63
C TYR A 379 -8.75 -20.93 21.32
N ILE A 380 -9.73 -20.12 20.92
CA ILE A 380 -10.27 -20.16 19.55
C ILE A 380 -9.13 -19.86 18.56
N HIS A 381 -8.32 -18.83 18.79
CA HIS A 381 -7.19 -18.53 17.92
C HIS A 381 -6.14 -19.65 17.88
N LYS A 382 -5.99 -20.41 18.96
CA LYS A 382 -5.00 -21.50 19.05
C LYS A 382 -5.49 -22.80 18.43
N TYR A 383 -6.72 -23.19 18.69
CA TYR A 383 -7.25 -24.53 18.35
C TYR A 383 -8.23 -24.53 17.17
N LYS A 384 -8.81 -23.37 16.82
CA LYS A 384 -9.79 -23.22 15.72
C LYS A 384 -9.51 -21.97 14.85
N PRO A 385 -8.28 -21.79 14.35
CA PRO A 385 -7.91 -20.58 13.62
C PRO A 385 -8.65 -20.39 12.29
N ASN A 386 -9.22 -21.46 11.72
CA ASN A 386 -9.96 -21.47 10.46
C ASN A 386 -11.48 -21.38 10.66
N MET A 387 -11.95 -21.08 11.89
CA MET A 387 -13.37 -20.99 12.18
C MET A 387 -14.03 -19.87 11.36
N LYS A 388 -15.27 -20.10 10.96
CA LYS A 388 -16.11 -19.09 10.32
C LYS A 388 -16.19 -17.84 11.21
N PHE A 389 -16.10 -16.65 10.61
CA PHE A 389 -16.03 -15.35 11.31
C PHE A 389 -14.76 -15.11 12.16
N ASN A 390 -13.67 -15.82 11.91
CA ASN A 390 -12.45 -15.67 12.70
C ASN A 390 -11.91 -14.22 12.69
N GLU A 391 -12.02 -13.49 11.59
CA GLU A 391 -11.63 -12.08 11.52
C GLU A 391 -12.47 -11.18 12.44
N LEU A 392 -13.77 -11.44 12.54
CA LEU A 392 -14.65 -10.73 13.47
C LEU A 392 -14.28 -11.04 14.91
N ILE A 393 -14.04 -12.31 15.24
CA ILE A 393 -13.59 -12.73 16.57
C ILE A 393 -12.25 -12.06 16.89
N THR A 394 -11.33 -12.00 15.93
CA THR A 394 -10.02 -11.39 16.09
C THR A 394 -10.12 -9.89 16.41
N VAL A 395 -10.97 -9.15 15.70
CA VAL A 395 -11.11 -7.71 15.93
C VAL A 395 -11.79 -7.41 17.26
N VAL A 396 -12.81 -8.18 17.64
CA VAL A 396 -13.50 -8.04 18.94
C VAL A 396 -12.54 -8.40 20.09
N TYR A 397 -11.77 -9.47 19.92
CA TYR A 397 -10.75 -9.85 20.91
C TYR A 397 -9.67 -8.76 21.06
N MET A 398 -9.19 -8.21 19.95
CA MET A 398 -8.26 -7.08 19.92
C MET A 398 -8.84 -5.85 20.64
N TYR A 399 -10.10 -5.51 20.37
CA TYR A 399 -10.79 -4.37 20.97
C TYR A 399 -10.92 -4.52 22.49
N LEU A 400 -11.21 -5.73 22.98
CA LEU A 400 -11.38 -6.01 24.39
C LEU A 400 -10.07 -6.35 25.15
N ALA A 401 -8.99 -6.67 24.44
CA ALA A 401 -7.75 -7.16 25.06
C ALA A 401 -7.23 -6.26 26.19
N TYR A 402 -7.37 -4.93 26.02
CA TYR A 402 -6.92 -3.97 27.03
C TYR A 402 -7.57 -4.18 28.40
N CYS A 403 -8.75 -4.76 28.48
CA CYS A 403 -9.44 -5.01 29.74
C CYS A 403 -8.64 -5.94 30.67
N VAL A 404 -7.91 -6.92 30.11
CA VAL A 404 -7.04 -7.81 30.92
C VAL A 404 -5.82 -7.06 31.44
N TYR A 405 -5.21 -6.21 30.61
CA TYR A 405 -4.07 -5.38 31.01
C TYR A 405 -4.46 -4.35 32.08
N MET A 406 -5.64 -3.79 31.97
CA MET A 406 -6.12 -2.73 32.86
C MET A 406 -6.90 -3.26 34.09
N HIS A 407 -6.99 -4.58 34.26
CA HIS A 407 -7.70 -5.18 35.40
C HIS A 407 -7.12 -4.76 36.75
N CYS A 408 -5.82 -4.55 36.79
CA CYS A 408 -5.14 -4.03 38.01
C CYS A 408 -5.41 -2.53 38.23
N ILE A 409 -6.09 -1.84 37.31
CA ILE A 409 -6.38 -0.39 37.40
C ILE A 409 -7.87 -0.14 37.67
N ASP A 410 -8.79 -0.74 36.86
CA ASP A 410 -10.25 -0.60 37.10
C ASP A 410 -11.01 -1.72 36.37
N SER A 411 -12.32 -1.83 36.61
CA SER A 411 -13.24 -2.80 36.01
C SER A 411 -13.67 -2.40 34.59
N TYR A 412 -12.68 -2.30 33.66
CA TYR A 412 -12.97 -1.90 32.27
C TYR A 412 -13.79 -2.92 31.50
N PHE A 413 -13.74 -4.21 31.82
CA PHE A 413 -14.48 -5.24 31.08
C PHE A 413 -16.00 -5.01 31.18
N TYR A 414 -16.54 -4.96 32.39
CA TYR A 414 -17.99 -4.83 32.58
C TYR A 414 -18.50 -3.44 32.18
N THR A 415 -17.73 -2.39 32.45
CA THR A 415 -18.09 -1.04 32.02
C THR A 415 -18.04 -0.88 30.50
N THR A 416 -17.28 -1.69 29.77
CA THR A 416 -17.23 -1.67 28.30
C THR A 416 -18.32 -2.55 27.68
N VAL A 417 -18.44 -3.81 28.13
CA VAL A 417 -19.31 -4.81 27.50
C VAL A 417 -20.80 -4.49 27.77
N PHE A 418 -21.14 -3.99 28.96
CA PHE A 418 -22.50 -3.63 29.35
C PHE A 418 -22.87 -2.18 29.02
N GLN A 419 -22.35 -1.64 27.90
CA GLN A 419 -22.75 -0.37 27.34
C GLN A 419 -23.54 -0.57 26.04
N ILE A 420 -24.57 0.23 25.79
CA ILE A 420 -25.24 0.27 24.48
C ILE A 420 -24.24 0.62 23.37
N THR A 421 -23.22 1.42 23.69
CA THR A 421 -22.10 1.72 22.79
C THR A 421 -21.40 0.47 22.32
N PHE A 422 -21.19 -0.54 23.17
CA PHE A 422 -20.54 -1.80 22.78
C PHE A 422 -21.41 -2.59 21.79
N ILE A 423 -22.72 -2.64 22.02
CA ILE A 423 -23.67 -3.29 21.09
C ILE A 423 -23.59 -2.60 19.72
N THR A 424 -23.61 -1.27 19.71
CA THR A 424 -23.45 -0.47 18.48
C THR A 424 -22.10 -0.76 17.80
N ASN A 425 -21.01 -0.80 18.57
CA ASN A 425 -19.68 -1.11 18.06
C ASN A 425 -19.61 -2.53 17.48
N PHE A 426 -20.24 -3.50 18.14
CA PHE A 426 -20.30 -4.89 17.64
C PHE A 426 -21.08 -4.99 16.32
N VAL A 427 -22.19 -4.25 16.19
CA VAL A 427 -22.95 -4.16 14.93
C VAL A 427 -22.07 -3.54 13.84
N ILE A 428 -21.36 -2.44 14.12
CA ILE A 428 -20.46 -1.80 13.16
C ILE A 428 -19.29 -2.74 12.78
N PHE A 429 -18.69 -3.44 13.74
CA PHE A 429 -17.68 -4.46 13.46
C PHE A 429 -18.22 -5.53 12.52
N THR A 430 -19.43 -6.00 12.75
CA THR A 430 -20.07 -7.01 11.90
C THR A 430 -20.33 -6.47 10.49
N ILE A 431 -20.84 -5.26 10.34
CA ILE A 431 -21.03 -4.61 9.05
C ILE A 431 -19.70 -4.43 8.32
N LEU A 432 -18.69 -3.92 9.01
CA LEU A 432 -17.34 -3.77 8.44
C LEU A 432 -16.73 -5.12 8.04
N TYR A 433 -16.93 -6.17 8.83
CA TYR A 433 -16.49 -7.53 8.47
C TYR A 433 -17.09 -7.96 7.13
N PHE A 434 -18.41 -7.78 6.94
CA PHE A 434 -19.04 -8.13 5.67
C PHE A 434 -18.57 -7.27 4.50
N ILE A 435 -18.38 -5.97 4.71
CA ILE A 435 -17.89 -5.04 3.68
C ILE A 435 -16.44 -5.38 3.32
N LEU A 436 -15.57 -5.58 4.30
CA LEU A 436 -14.14 -5.72 4.08
C LEU A 436 -13.74 -7.11 3.60
N TYR A 437 -14.43 -8.17 4.07
CA TYR A 437 -13.99 -9.56 3.86
C TYR A 437 -15.00 -10.45 3.13
N LYS A 438 -16.28 -10.09 3.07
CA LYS A 438 -17.34 -10.93 2.46
C LYS A 438 -18.05 -10.28 1.28
N SER A 439 -17.88 -8.97 1.04
CA SER A 439 -18.43 -8.35 -0.16
C SER A 439 -17.83 -8.98 -1.40
N LYS A 440 -18.62 -9.13 -2.47
CA LYS A 440 -18.15 -9.62 -3.79
C LYS A 440 -16.97 -8.83 -4.37
N LEU A 441 -16.64 -7.69 -3.77
CA LEU A 441 -15.44 -6.91 -4.05
C LEU A 441 -14.15 -7.52 -3.46
N ALA A 442 -14.26 -8.44 -2.48
CA ALA A 442 -13.12 -9.02 -1.77
C ALA A 442 -12.78 -10.45 -2.21
N VAL A 443 -13.70 -11.15 -2.86
CA VAL A 443 -13.50 -12.56 -3.22
C VAL A 443 -13.13 -12.67 -4.69
N ILE A 444 -11.87 -13.01 -4.96
CA ILE A 444 -11.45 -13.52 -6.26
C ILE A 444 -11.84 -15.01 -6.27
N GLU A 445 -13.05 -15.32 -6.72
CA GLU A 445 -13.37 -16.71 -7.08
C GLU A 445 -12.57 -17.05 -8.34
N LYS A 446 -11.71 -18.05 -8.27
CA LYS A 446 -11.15 -18.69 -9.47
C LYS A 446 -12.30 -19.43 -10.18
N PRO A 447 -12.81 -18.98 -11.32
CA PRO A 447 -13.78 -19.78 -12.06
C PRO A 447 -13.07 -21.01 -12.60
N ALA A 448 -13.70 -22.16 -12.47
CA ALA A 448 -13.30 -23.34 -13.21
C ALA A 448 -13.34 -22.99 -14.72
N ILE A 449 -12.19 -22.98 -15.35
CA ILE A 449 -12.07 -22.82 -16.79
C ILE A 449 -12.40 -24.19 -17.37
N GLU A 450 -13.55 -24.33 -18.03
CA GLU A 450 -13.78 -25.49 -18.91
C GLU A 450 -12.65 -25.55 -19.94
N GLU A 451 -11.92 -26.66 -19.97
CA GLU A 451 -10.83 -26.92 -20.89
C GLU A 451 -11.35 -26.98 -22.34
N LYS A 452 -11.35 -25.89 -23.04
CA LYS A 452 -11.30 -25.87 -24.50
C LYS A 452 -9.84 -25.73 -24.91
N CYS A 453 -9.15 -26.86 -24.99
CA CYS A 453 -7.87 -26.95 -25.67
C CYS A 453 -8.08 -26.73 -27.16
N THR A 454 -7.47 -25.72 -27.73
CA THR A 454 -7.19 -25.57 -29.13
C THR A 454 -5.68 -25.69 -29.32
N ASP A 455 -5.26 -26.67 -30.06
CA ASP A 455 -3.99 -26.81 -30.81
C ASP A 455 -2.63 -26.69 -30.09
N GLY A 456 -2.50 -26.99 -28.83
CA GLY A 456 -1.18 -27.10 -28.19
C GLY A 456 -0.34 -25.82 -28.12
N LYS A 457 -0.77 -24.71 -28.74
CA LYS A 457 -0.04 -23.43 -28.81
C LYS A 457 -0.24 -22.59 -27.55
N ILE A 458 0.76 -21.79 -27.20
CA ILE A 458 0.68 -20.80 -26.13
C ILE A 458 -0.10 -19.57 -26.65
N ASN A 459 -1.29 -19.32 -26.12
CA ASN A 459 -2.12 -18.18 -26.50
C ASN A 459 -1.71 -16.91 -25.76
N VAL A 460 -1.34 -15.87 -26.48
CA VAL A 460 -0.94 -14.56 -25.98
C VAL A 460 -1.95 -13.51 -26.41
N LEU A 461 -2.51 -12.75 -25.48
CA LEU A 461 -3.33 -11.58 -25.76
C LEU A 461 -2.50 -10.32 -25.60
N MET A 462 -2.16 -9.68 -26.70
CA MET A 462 -1.40 -8.43 -26.75
C MET A 462 -2.34 -7.24 -26.70
N ILE A 463 -2.17 -6.35 -25.73
CA ILE A 463 -3.03 -5.18 -25.52
C ILE A 463 -2.27 -3.91 -25.86
N LEU A 464 -2.78 -3.14 -26.81
CA LEU A 464 -2.18 -1.95 -27.42
C LEU A 464 -3.17 -0.79 -27.51
N PRO A 465 -2.68 0.46 -27.57
CA PRO A 465 -3.55 1.60 -27.87
C PRO A 465 -4.08 1.59 -29.30
N GLY A 466 -3.31 1.07 -30.26
CA GLY A 466 -3.67 0.99 -31.70
C GLY A 466 -2.82 0.01 -32.48
N LEU A 467 -2.97 0.04 -33.80
CA LEU A 467 -2.16 -0.71 -34.79
C LEU A 467 -1.66 0.18 -35.94
N ASN A 468 -1.49 1.47 -35.70
CA ASN A 468 -1.10 2.41 -36.77
C ASN A 468 0.40 2.28 -37.10
N VAL A 469 0.74 2.39 -38.38
CA VAL A 469 2.11 2.16 -38.90
C VAL A 469 3.13 3.15 -38.30
N CYS A 470 2.73 4.36 -37.96
CA CYS A 470 3.66 5.38 -37.44
C CYS A 470 3.83 5.37 -35.90
N GLY A 471 3.28 4.38 -35.20
CA GLY A 471 3.38 4.27 -33.75
C GLY A 471 4.62 3.51 -33.29
N GLY A 472 5.43 4.09 -32.41
CA GLY A 472 6.66 3.43 -31.93
C GLY A 472 6.40 2.15 -31.13
N MET A 473 5.28 2.06 -30.39
CA MET A 473 4.87 0.87 -29.68
C MET A 473 4.34 -0.21 -30.62
N GLU A 474 3.58 0.20 -31.62
CA GLU A 474 3.02 -0.66 -32.64
C GLU A 474 4.12 -1.30 -33.49
N SER A 475 5.08 -0.48 -33.95
CA SER A 475 6.26 -0.96 -34.70
C SER A 475 7.11 -1.94 -33.86
N PHE A 476 7.30 -1.64 -32.57
CA PHE A 476 7.97 -2.52 -31.64
C PHE A 476 7.28 -3.90 -31.58
N ILE A 477 5.99 -3.95 -31.37
CA ILE A 477 5.25 -5.21 -31.27
C ILE A 477 5.26 -5.98 -32.59
N MET A 478 5.13 -5.28 -33.73
CA MET A 478 5.13 -5.92 -35.05
C MET A 478 6.49 -6.53 -35.38
N ASN A 479 7.61 -5.90 -34.99
CA ASN A 479 8.93 -6.49 -35.16
C ASN A 479 9.05 -7.85 -34.44
N TYR A 480 8.60 -7.93 -33.19
CA TYR A 480 8.54 -9.20 -32.46
C TYR A 480 7.56 -10.18 -33.07
N TYR A 481 6.35 -9.73 -33.46
CA TYR A 481 5.33 -10.60 -33.98
C TYR A 481 5.70 -11.23 -35.33
N ARG A 482 6.42 -10.51 -36.21
CA ARG A 482 6.95 -11.10 -37.47
C ARG A 482 7.90 -12.25 -37.21
N ASN A 483 8.72 -12.16 -36.16
CA ASN A 483 9.88 -13.01 -35.94
C ASN A 483 9.71 -14.04 -34.81
N ILE A 484 8.59 -14.02 -34.07
CA ILE A 484 8.31 -15.03 -33.03
C ILE A 484 7.84 -16.33 -33.68
N ASP A 485 8.17 -17.45 -33.00
CA ASP A 485 7.77 -18.79 -33.45
C ASP A 485 6.25 -18.97 -33.40
N LYS A 486 5.60 -18.96 -34.57
CA LYS A 486 4.15 -19.06 -34.72
C LYS A 486 3.63 -20.50 -34.56
N ASP A 487 4.49 -21.49 -34.59
CA ASP A 487 4.11 -22.88 -34.29
C ASP A 487 3.95 -23.08 -32.79
N LYS A 488 4.68 -22.32 -31.98
CA LYS A 488 4.65 -22.36 -30.54
C LYS A 488 3.69 -21.34 -29.92
N PHE A 489 3.54 -20.16 -30.52
CA PHE A 489 2.74 -19.07 -30.00
C PHE A 489 1.60 -18.65 -30.93
N GLN A 490 0.42 -18.42 -30.38
CA GLN A 490 -0.72 -17.80 -31.05
C GLN A 490 -0.97 -16.44 -30.43
N PHE A 491 -0.82 -15.38 -31.23
CA PHE A 491 -1.07 -14.01 -30.80
C PHE A 491 -2.45 -13.53 -31.23
N ASP A 492 -3.14 -12.91 -30.31
CA ASP A 492 -4.34 -12.12 -30.55
C ASP A 492 -4.10 -10.68 -30.08
N PHE A 493 -4.65 -9.71 -30.78
CA PHE A 493 -4.43 -8.29 -30.55
C PHE A 493 -5.72 -7.61 -30.08
N LEU A 494 -5.65 -6.91 -28.96
CA LEU A 494 -6.72 -6.08 -28.44
C LEU A 494 -6.32 -4.61 -28.56
N VAL A 495 -7.06 -3.83 -29.34
CA VAL A 495 -6.68 -2.47 -29.72
C VAL A 495 -7.86 -1.51 -29.64
N HIS A 496 -7.59 -0.24 -29.33
CA HIS A 496 -8.60 0.81 -29.25
C HIS A 496 -8.73 1.64 -30.52
N ASN A 497 -7.68 1.70 -31.33
CA ASN A 497 -7.65 2.47 -32.56
C ASN A 497 -7.06 1.66 -33.72
N ILE A 498 -7.69 1.76 -34.90
CA ILE A 498 -7.19 1.22 -36.15
C ILE A 498 -7.45 2.32 -37.19
N GLY A 499 -6.39 2.98 -37.62
CA GLY A 499 -6.45 3.98 -38.70
C GLY A 499 -6.40 3.34 -40.08
N ASP A 500 -6.54 4.17 -41.12
CA ASP A 500 -6.51 3.72 -42.51
C ASP A 500 -5.15 3.13 -42.90
N ASN A 501 -4.05 3.69 -42.35
CA ASN A 501 -2.70 3.14 -42.50
C ASN A 501 -2.33 2.38 -41.24
N SER A 502 -2.62 1.06 -41.23
CA SER A 502 -2.43 0.20 -40.05
C SER A 502 -1.86 -1.17 -40.38
N TYR A 503 -1.28 -1.84 -39.40
CA TYR A 503 -0.80 -3.21 -39.52
C TYR A 503 -1.93 -4.27 -39.49
N ALA A 504 -3.20 -3.89 -39.52
CA ALA A 504 -4.32 -4.81 -39.32
C ALA A 504 -4.35 -5.98 -40.31
N ASP A 505 -4.11 -5.73 -41.59
CA ASP A 505 -4.11 -6.77 -42.61
C ASP A 505 -2.86 -7.67 -42.49
N GLU A 506 -1.72 -7.10 -42.12
CA GLU A 506 -0.52 -7.88 -41.85
C GLU A 506 -0.69 -8.79 -40.62
N VAL A 507 -1.29 -8.29 -39.57
CA VAL A 507 -1.59 -9.12 -38.38
C VAL A 507 -2.45 -10.33 -38.75
N LYS A 508 -3.49 -10.12 -39.58
CA LYS A 508 -4.36 -11.22 -40.03
C LYS A 508 -3.62 -12.21 -40.95
N SER A 509 -2.79 -11.70 -41.87
CA SER A 509 -2.01 -12.57 -42.80
C SER A 509 -1.02 -13.45 -42.02
N LEU A 510 -0.53 -12.98 -40.90
CA LEU A 510 0.35 -13.71 -39.98
C LEU A 510 -0.40 -14.63 -38.97
N GLY A 511 -1.74 -14.76 -39.13
CA GLY A 511 -2.58 -15.67 -38.33
C GLY A 511 -3.08 -15.07 -36.99
N GLY A 512 -2.91 -13.77 -36.76
CA GLY A 512 -3.38 -13.08 -35.55
C GLY A 512 -4.85 -12.63 -35.63
N ASN A 513 -5.58 -12.72 -34.54
CA ASN A 513 -6.92 -12.15 -34.45
C ASN A 513 -6.86 -10.72 -33.85
N ILE A 514 -7.77 -9.86 -34.30
CA ILE A 514 -7.84 -8.48 -33.84
C ILE A 514 -9.19 -8.22 -33.18
N TYR A 515 -9.16 -7.76 -31.93
CA TYR A 515 -10.33 -7.31 -31.19
C TYR A 515 -10.31 -5.78 -31.07
N LYS A 516 -11.19 -5.10 -31.79
CA LYS A 516 -11.34 -3.64 -31.73
C LYS A 516 -12.20 -3.28 -30.54
N MET A 517 -11.64 -2.47 -29.63
CA MET A 517 -12.30 -1.96 -28.44
C MET A 517 -12.81 -0.54 -28.63
N PRO A 518 -13.82 -0.11 -27.84
CA PRO A 518 -14.20 1.30 -27.80
C PRO A 518 -13.02 2.20 -27.40
N PRO A 519 -13.02 3.48 -27.80
CA PRO A 519 -11.99 4.43 -27.40
C PRO A 519 -11.84 4.46 -25.88
N PHE A 520 -10.59 4.50 -25.38
CA PHE A 520 -10.32 4.46 -23.95
C PHE A 520 -10.69 5.78 -23.25
N GLY A 521 -11.71 5.74 -22.41
CA GLY A 521 -12.22 6.92 -21.69
C GLY A 521 -13.16 6.55 -20.56
N LEU A 522 -13.40 7.48 -19.63
CA LEU A 522 -14.23 7.22 -18.42
C LEU A 522 -15.65 6.76 -18.79
N LYS A 523 -16.24 7.33 -19.84
CA LYS A 523 -17.60 7.00 -20.30
C LYS A 523 -17.70 5.58 -20.90
N THR A 524 -16.61 5.05 -21.44
CA THR A 524 -16.55 3.76 -22.13
C THR A 524 -16.03 2.63 -21.26
N LEU A 525 -15.56 2.89 -20.02
CA LEU A 525 -14.96 1.90 -19.14
C LEU A 525 -15.85 0.66 -18.89
N LYS A 526 -17.16 0.88 -18.72
CA LYS A 526 -18.12 -0.23 -18.49
C LYS A 526 -18.24 -1.12 -19.73
N GLN A 527 -18.29 -0.52 -20.93
CA GLN A 527 -18.34 -1.22 -22.21
C GLN A 527 -17.03 -1.98 -22.45
N ILE A 528 -15.87 -1.31 -22.29
CA ILE A 528 -14.53 -1.91 -22.40
C ILE A 528 -14.42 -3.14 -21.48
N LYS A 529 -14.82 -3.00 -20.22
CA LYS A 529 -14.82 -4.10 -19.26
C LYS A 529 -15.64 -5.30 -19.75
N ASN A 530 -16.87 -5.08 -20.20
CA ASN A 530 -17.77 -6.16 -20.60
C ASN A 530 -17.26 -6.88 -21.86
N GLU A 531 -16.79 -6.14 -22.87
CA GLU A 531 -16.19 -6.70 -24.08
C GLU A 531 -14.91 -7.48 -23.74
N TYR A 532 -14.05 -6.94 -22.90
CA TYR A 532 -12.84 -7.64 -22.48
C TYR A 532 -13.14 -8.95 -21.75
N ILE A 533 -14.15 -8.96 -20.87
CA ILE A 533 -14.58 -10.20 -20.19
C ILE A 533 -15.07 -11.23 -21.20
N ARG A 534 -15.77 -10.81 -22.26
CA ARG A 534 -16.21 -11.70 -23.34
C ARG A 534 -15.01 -12.30 -24.06
N ILE A 535 -14.01 -11.50 -24.41
CA ILE A 535 -12.80 -11.93 -25.11
C ILE A 535 -11.99 -12.90 -24.23
N ILE A 536 -11.73 -12.57 -22.97
CA ILE A 536 -10.90 -13.40 -22.10
C ILE A 536 -11.56 -14.76 -21.78
N LYS A 537 -12.90 -14.84 -21.89
CA LYS A 537 -13.66 -16.08 -21.70
C LYS A 537 -13.82 -16.92 -22.97
N SER A 538 -13.66 -16.31 -24.14
CA SER A 538 -13.88 -17.00 -25.42
C SER A 538 -12.78 -18.02 -25.76
N LYS A 539 -11.58 -17.84 -25.18
CA LYS A 539 -10.39 -18.66 -25.43
C LYS A 539 -9.51 -18.71 -24.19
N LYS A 540 -8.82 -19.84 -23.97
CA LYS A 540 -7.83 -19.95 -22.89
C LYS A 540 -6.58 -19.16 -23.25
N TYR A 541 -6.38 -18.01 -22.62
CA TYR A 541 -5.13 -17.25 -22.72
C TYR A 541 -4.15 -17.69 -21.64
N HIS A 542 -2.91 -17.94 -22.05
CA HIS A 542 -1.81 -18.26 -21.14
C HIS A 542 -1.10 -16.99 -20.67
N ILE A 543 -1.06 -15.99 -21.54
CA ILE A 543 -0.39 -14.70 -21.30
C ILE A 543 -1.32 -13.56 -21.69
N VAL A 544 -1.42 -12.54 -20.84
CA VAL A 544 -1.93 -11.21 -21.20
C VAL A 544 -0.77 -10.24 -21.07
N HIS A 545 -0.33 -9.68 -22.20
CA HIS A 545 0.76 -8.72 -22.28
C HIS A 545 0.19 -7.31 -22.53
N CYS A 546 0.17 -6.51 -21.48
CA CYS A 546 -0.43 -5.17 -21.49
C CYS A 546 0.62 -4.08 -21.67
N ASN A 547 0.55 -3.37 -22.79
CA ASN A 547 1.44 -2.25 -23.11
C ASN A 547 0.84 -0.88 -22.74
N MET A 548 -0.32 -0.87 -22.06
CA MET A 548 -1.03 0.34 -21.65
C MET A 548 -1.05 0.43 -20.11
N ALA A 549 -0.07 1.09 -19.52
CA ALA A 549 0.06 1.19 -18.07
C ALA A 549 -1.18 1.82 -17.39
N ASN A 550 -1.78 2.83 -18.00
CA ASN A 550 -3.00 3.50 -17.52
C ASN A 550 -4.28 2.66 -17.68
N ALA A 551 -4.26 1.56 -18.44
CA ALA A 551 -5.38 0.65 -18.65
C ALA A 551 -5.21 -0.70 -17.90
N ALA A 552 -4.05 -0.95 -17.29
CA ALA A 552 -3.72 -2.15 -16.57
C ALA A 552 -4.74 -2.49 -15.45
N PHE A 553 -5.31 -1.47 -14.80
CA PHE A 553 -6.32 -1.62 -13.75
C PHE A 553 -7.63 -2.28 -14.23
N ILE A 554 -7.88 -2.33 -15.53
CA ILE A 554 -8.97 -3.11 -16.15
C ILE A 554 -8.39 -4.44 -16.66
N TYR A 555 -7.46 -4.38 -17.58
CA TYR A 555 -7.04 -5.55 -18.33
C TYR A 555 -6.35 -6.60 -17.46
N LEU A 556 -5.34 -6.24 -16.70
CA LEU A 556 -4.64 -7.19 -15.85
C LEU A 556 -5.48 -7.66 -14.67
N LYS A 557 -6.34 -6.78 -14.11
CA LYS A 557 -7.28 -7.14 -13.06
C LYS A 557 -8.25 -8.25 -13.47
N TYR A 558 -8.85 -8.10 -14.65
CA TYR A 558 -9.80 -9.11 -15.13
C TYR A 558 -9.10 -10.35 -15.69
N ALA A 559 -7.87 -10.22 -16.23
CA ALA A 559 -7.03 -11.34 -16.56
C ALA A 559 -6.74 -12.20 -15.31
N GLU A 560 -6.36 -11.56 -14.19
CA GLU A 560 -6.20 -12.23 -12.90
C GLU A 560 -7.49 -12.91 -12.43
N LYS A 561 -8.60 -12.16 -12.47
CA LYS A 561 -9.92 -12.66 -12.05
C LYS A 561 -10.36 -13.88 -12.83
N TYR A 562 -10.03 -13.97 -14.11
CA TYR A 562 -10.39 -15.08 -14.99
C TYR A 562 -9.26 -16.10 -15.17
N GLY A 563 -8.26 -16.07 -14.27
CA GLY A 563 -7.28 -17.16 -14.13
C GLY A 563 -6.19 -17.20 -15.19
N VAL A 564 -5.91 -16.09 -15.90
CA VAL A 564 -4.76 -16.03 -16.81
C VAL A 564 -3.47 -16.08 -15.96
N PRO A 565 -2.63 -17.11 -16.16
CA PRO A 565 -1.49 -17.34 -15.28
C PRO A 565 -0.42 -16.26 -15.38
N VAL A 566 -0.06 -15.81 -16.59
CA VAL A 566 0.98 -14.80 -16.82
C VAL A 566 0.35 -13.47 -17.23
N ARG A 567 0.61 -12.45 -16.45
CA ARG A 567 0.08 -11.09 -16.64
C ARG A 567 1.23 -10.10 -16.67
N ILE A 568 1.60 -9.71 -17.87
CA ILE A 568 2.75 -8.84 -18.12
C ILE A 568 2.28 -7.39 -18.20
N LEU A 569 2.95 -6.51 -17.46
CA LEU A 569 2.85 -5.07 -17.66
C LEU A 569 4.14 -4.56 -18.26
N HIS A 570 4.04 -3.98 -19.48
CA HIS A 570 5.18 -3.45 -20.21
C HIS A 570 5.22 -1.92 -20.13
N SER A 571 6.32 -1.38 -19.65
CA SER A 571 6.57 0.06 -19.57
C SER A 571 7.29 0.57 -20.80
N HIS A 572 6.64 1.50 -21.54
CA HIS A 572 7.20 2.15 -22.74
C HIS A 572 7.52 3.63 -22.54
N GLN A 573 7.20 4.20 -21.38
CA GLN A 573 7.32 5.64 -21.11
C GLN A 573 7.99 5.91 -19.76
N ASN A 574 8.72 7.02 -19.68
CA ASN A 574 9.35 7.51 -18.46
C ASN A 574 8.54 8.58 -17.72
N LYS A 575 7.30 8.81 -18.15
CA LYS A 575 6.35 9.76 -17.54
C LYS A 575 4.89 9.31 -17.69
N ALA A 576 3.99 9.83 -16.86
CA ALA A 576 2.58 9.42 -16.86
C ALA A 576 1.79 9.95 -18.07
N ALA A 577 2.16 11.10 -18.62
CA ALA A 577 1.63 11.71 -19.83
C ALA A 577 2.42 12.98 -20.18
N ASP A 578 2.24 13.48 -21.40
CA ASP A 578 2.85 14.73 -21.87
C ASP A 578 2.17 15.97 -21.27
N ARG A 579 0.85 15.93 -21.11
CA ARG A 579 0.05 17.02 -20.52
C ARG A 579 -0.24 16.76 -19.05
N LEU A 580 -0.11 17.79 -18.20
CA LEU A 580 -0.33 17.69 -16.75
C LEU A 580 -1.73 17.14 -16.40
N SER A 581 -2.78 17.59 -17.12
CA SER A 581 -4.15 17.10 -16.90
C SER A 581 -4.29 15.59 -17.15
N HIS A 582 -3.59 15.07 -18.16
CA HIS A 582 -3.56 13.64 -18.43
C HIS A 582 -2.71 12.89 -17.42
N ALA A 583 -1.62 13.48 -16.91
CA ALA A 583 -0.79 12.89 -15.86
C ALA A 583 -1.58 12.73 -14.55
N ILE A 584 -2.29 13.76 -14.10
CA ILE A 584 -3.16 13.72 -12.91
C ILE A 584 -4.19 12.61 -13.03
N ARG A 585 -4.80 12.42 -14.19
CA ARG A 585 -5.73 11.31 -14.45
C ARG A 585 -5.05 9.94 -14.45
N ASN A 586 -3.88 9.82 -15.09
CA ASN A 586 -3.24 8.55 -15.34
C ASN A 586 -2.51 8.00 -14.10
N ILE A 587 -1.92 8.84 -13.25
CA ILE A 587 -1.15 8.42 -12.07
C ILE A 587 -1.97 7.48 -11.15
N PRO A 588 -3.22 7.81 -10.74
CA PRO A 588 -4.01 6.89 -9.92
C PRO A 588 -4.32 5.58 -10.65
N LEU A 589 -4.62 5.63 -11.96
CA LEU A 589 -4.95 4.44 -12.75
C LEU A 589 -3.76 3.50 -12.89
N ILE A 590 -2.56 4.05 -13.09
CA ILE A 590 -1.30 3.31 -13.13
C ILE A 590 -1.01 2.69 -11.76
N PHE A 591 -1.12 3.49 -10.70
CA PHE A 591 -0.90 3.01 -9.32
C PHE A 591 -1.82 1.84 -8.97
N TRP A 592 -3.11 1.93 -9.33
CA TRP A 592 -4.07 0.85 -9.10
C TRP A 592 -3.93 -0.34 -10.04
N GLY A 593 -3.33 -0.14 -11.21
CA GLY A 593 -3.21 -1.16 -12.27
C GLY A 593 -2.01 -2.09 -12.12
N LYS A 594 -0.87 -1.53 -11.72
CA LYS A 594 0.42 -2.23 -11.75
C LYS A 594 0.49 -3.47 -10.86
N ASP A 595 -0.25 -3.49 -9.75
CA ASP A 595 -0.22 -4.60 -8.78
C ASP A 595 -0.91 -5.87 -9.29
N TYR A 596 -1.64 -5.82 -10.41
CA TYR A 596 -2.25 -6.98 -11.06
C TYR A 596 -1.30 -7.71 -12.02
N ALA A 597 -0.16 -7.11 -12.34
CA ALA A 597 0.91 -7.78 -13.07
C ALA A 597 1.66 -8.73 -12.13
N ASN A 598 2.02 -9.89 -12.63
CA ASN A 598 2.96 -10.81 -11.97
C ASN A 598 4.31 -10.90 -12.68
N CYS A 599 4.41 -10.31 -13.89
CA CYS A 599 5.65 -10.12 -14.61
C CYS A 599 5.74 -8.65 -15.07
N ASN A 600 6.79 -7.95 -14.69
CA ASN A 600 7.03 -6.56 -15.06
C ASN A 600 8.18 -6.49 -16.06
N VAL A 601 7.95 -5.80 -17.17
CA VAL A 601 8.98 -5.59 -18.21
C VAL A 601 9.01 -4.14 -18.66
N ALA A 602 10.14 -3.71 -19.20
CA ALA A 602 10.32 -2.34 -19.68
C ALA A 602 11.18 -2.32 -20.95
N CYS A 603 10.90 -1.38 -21.86
CA CYS A 603 11.71 -1.16 -23.06
C CYS A 603 13.07 -0.50 -22.79
N SER A 604 13.24 0.11 -21.61
CA SER A 604 14.49 0.75 -21.18
C SER A 604 14.54 0.84 -19.65
N ASN A 605 15.76 1.02 -19.10
CA ASN A 605 15.92 1.21 -17.66
C ASN A 605 15.15 2.44 -17.14
N GLN A 606 15.13 3.55 -17.89
CA GLN A 606 14.40 4.75 -17.49
C GLN A 606 12.88 4.50 -17.40
N ALA A 607 12.31 3.78 -18.36
CA ALA A 607 10.90 3.42 -18.34
C ALA A 607 10.57 2.44 -17.22
N GLY A 608 11.47 1.51 -16.93
CA GLY A 608 11.33 0.54 -15.85
C GLY A 608 11.42 1.16 -14.47
N ASP A 609 12.47 1.97 -14.25
CA ASP A 609 12.67 2.68 -12.98
C ASP A 609 11.51 3.61 -12.65
N TYR A 610 10.97 4.28 -13.66
CA TYR A 610 9.81 5.14 -13.50
C TYR A 610 8.57 4.38 -13.02
N LEU A 611 8.22 3.26 -13.68
CA LEU A 611 6.96 2.57 -13.44
C LEU A 611 7.04 1.59 -12.26
N PHE A 612 8.16 0.88 -12.15
CA PHE A 612 8.32 -0.25 -11.23
C PHE A 612 9.30 0.00 -10.10
N GLY A 613 10.15 1.03 -10.22
CA GLY A 613 11.31 1.24 -9.33
C GLY A 613 12.50 0.38 -9.71
N LYS A 614 13.68 0.76 -9.27
CA LYS A 614 14.96 0.12 -9.65
C LYS A 614 14.95 -1.39 -9.39
N ASN A 615 15.44 -2.16 -10.36
CA ASN A 615 15.62 -3.62 -10.29
C ASN A 615 14.35 -4.47 -10.06
N ASN A 616 13.17 -3.96 -10.40
CA ASN A 616 11.90 -4.68 -10.25
C ASN A 616 11.25 -5.05 -11.59
N TYR A 617 12.02 -5.16 -12.66
CA TYR A 617 11.54 -5.45 -14.01
C TYR A 617 12.61 -6.17 -14.84
N GLY A 618 12.17 -6.92 -15.85
CA GLY A 618 13.01 -7.39 -16.95
C GLY A 618 13.09 -6.36 -18.06
N LEU A 619 14.11 -6.44 -18.90
CA LEU A 619 14.24 -5.62 -20.12
C LEU A 619 13.78 -6.41 -21.33
N ILE A 620 12.88 -5.82 -22.11
CA ILE A 620 12.54 -6.24 -23.46
C ILE A 620 12.82 -5.04 -24.34
N SER A 621 13.98 -5.05 -25.00
CA SER A 621 14.47 -3.90 -25.75
C SER A 621 13.68 -3.69 -27.03
N ASN A 622 13.57 -2.44 -27.47
CA ASN A 622 13.13 -2.17 -28.82
C ASN A 622 14.16 -2.76 -29.79
N CYS A 623 13.70 -3.60 -30.70
CA CYS A 623 14.52 -4.28 -31.67
C CYS A 623 14.12 -3.93 -33.11
N ILE A 624 15.02 -4.12 -34.03
CA ILE A 624 14.78 -3.98 -35.45
C ILE A 624 15.33 -5.21 -36.20
N ASP A 625 14.79 -5.47 -37.38
CA ASP A 625 15.26 -6.52 -38.27
C ASP A 625 16.47 -6.00 -39.06
N TYR A 626 17.68 -6.36 -38.63
CA TYR A 626 18.91 -5.90 -39.26
C TYR A 626 18.99 -6.29 -40.72
N ASP A 627 18.50 -7.49 -41.10
CA ASP A 627 18.52 -7.94 -42.52
C ASP A 627 17.65 -7.06 -43.40
N ASN A 628 16.49 -6.56 -42.89
CA ASN A 628 15.59 -5.69 -43.62
C ASN A 628 16.16 -4.29 -43.86
N TYR A 629 17.18 -3.89 -43.12
CA TYR A 629 17.87 -2.60 -43.25
C TYR A 629 19.24 -2.71 -43.91
N ALA A 630 19.76 -3.92 -44.15
CA ALA A 630 21.06 -4.14 -44.74
C ALA A 630 21.21 -3.35 -46.06
N PHE A 631 22.38 -2.77 -46.28
CA PHE A 631 22.62 -1.90 -47.44
C PHE A 631 22.49 -2.71 -48.73
N ASP A 632 21.75 -2.15 -49.70
CA ASP A 632 21.62 -2.65 -51.07
C ASP A 632 21.77 -1.49 -52.08
N ILE A 633 22.78 -1.59 -52.90
CA ILE A 633 23.12 -0.60 -53.91
C ILE A 633 22.00 -0.41 -54.96
N ASN A 634 21.28 -1.48 -55.32
CA ASN A 634 20.17 -1.41 -56.27
C ASN A 634 18.97 -0.65 -55.68
N VAL A 635 18.64 -0.94 -54.42
CA VAL A 635 17.58 -0.25 -53.68
C VAL A 635 17.93 1.23 -53.53
N ARG A 636 19.22 1.52 -53.23
CA ARG A 636 19.71 2.91 -53.18
C ARG A 636 19.50 3.65 -54.49
N GLN A 637 19.92 3.05 -55.63
CA GLN A 637 19.77 3.66 -56.96
C GLN A 637 18.29 3.97 -57.26
N GLN A 638 17.37 3.01 -57.03
CA GLN A 638 15.95 3.17 -57.22
C GLN A 638 15.37 4.27 -56.36
N ALA A 639 15.70 4.29 -55.06
CA ALA A 639 15.19 5.31 -54.13
C ALA A 639 15.69 6.70 -54.49
N ARG A 640 16.95 6.85 -54.86
CA ARG A 640 17.53 8.13 -55.31
C ARG A 640 16.90 8.62 -56.64
N GLN A 641 16.59 7.71 -57.58
CA GLN A 641 15.91 8.06 -58.81
C GLN A 641 14.47 8.55 -58.56
N GLU A 642 13.73 7.83 -57.69
CA GLU A 642 12.36 8.23 -57.29
C GLU A 642 12.33 9.63 -56.65
N LEU A 643 13.23 9.86 -55.72
CA LEU A 643 13.33 11.13 -54.99
C LEU A 643 14.07 12.24 -55.77
N ARG A 644 14.51 11.99 -56.99
CA ARG A 644 15.26 12.92 -57.85
C ARG A 644 16.48 13.52 -57.14
N LEU A 645 17.22 12.68 -56.41
CA LEU A 645 18.37 13.10 -55.63
C LEU A 645 19.66 13.27 -56.48
N GLY A 646 19.76 12.57 -57.62
CA GLY A 646 20.99 12.55 -58.42
C GLY A 646 22.20 12.05 -57.66
N GLU A 647 23.32 12.70 -57.88
CA GLU A 647 24.57 12.39 -57.13
C GLU A 647 24.79 13.27 -55.88
N ALA A 648 23.84 14.14 -55.55
CA ALA A 648 23.93 15.03 -54.43
C ALA A 648 24.20 14.27 -53.11
N PHE A 649 24.97 14.85 -52.20
CA PHE A 649 25.14 14.32 -50.86
C PHE A 649 23.83 14.48 -50.04
N VAL A 650 23.35 13.41 -49.42
CA VAL A 650 22.03 13.42 -48.78
C VAL A 650 22.18 13.27 -47.27
N ILE A 651 21.86 14.35 -46.55
CA ILE A 651 21.64 14.31 -45.09
C ILE A 651 20.23 13.82 -44.84
N GLY A 652 20.10 12.79 -44.04
CA GLY A 652 18.81 12.17 -43.69
C GLY A 652 18.39 12.32 -42.24
N ASN A 653 17.09 12.38 -42.03
CA ASN A 653 16.46 12.34 -40.72
C ASN A 653 15.10 11.62 -40.83
N THR A 654 14.81 10.75 -39.90
CA THR A 654 13.51 10.06 -39.81
C THR A 654 12.91 10.22 -38.42
N GLY A 655 11.61 10.52 -38.37
CA GLY A 655 10.87 10.63 -37.15
C GLY A 655 9.73 11.62 -37.17
N ARG A 656 8.92 11.60 -36.11
CA ARG A 656 7.81 12.54 -35.98
C ARG A 656 8.30 14.00 -35.96
N LEU A 657 7.66 14.88 -36.69
CA LEU A 657 8.00 16.30 -36.72
C LEU A 657 7.43 17.02 -35.50
N CYS A 658 8.22 17.11 -34.45
CA CYS A 658 7.82 17.65 -33.15
C CYS A 658 9.01 18.28 -32.41
N PRO A 659 8.80 19.12 -31.39
CA PRO A 659 9.88 19.80 -30.68
C PRO A 659 10.92 18.84 -30.07
N GLN A 660 10.52 17.63 -29.67
CA GLN A 660 11.45 16.62 -29.12
C GLN A 660 12.54 16.22 -30.12
N LYS A 661 12.17 16.05 -31.40
CA LYS A 661 13.09 15.59 -32.48
C LYS A 661 14.00 16.70 -33.00
N ASN A 662 13.63 17.97 -32.75
CA ASN A 662 14.43 19.15 -32.99
C ASN A 662 14.91 19.32 -34.42
N GLN A 663 14.02 19.00 -35.38
CA GLN A 663 14.33 19.20 -36.80
C GLN A 663 14.58 20.67 -37.13
N SER A 664 14.13 21.60 -36.31
CA SER A 664 14.44 23.02 -36.48
C SER A 664 15.97 23.26 -36.43
N PHE A 665 16.67 22.65 -35.46
CA PHE A 665 18.12 22.74 -35.39
C PHE A 665 18.81 21.97 -36.53
N LEU A 666 18.19 20.92 -37.05
CA LEU A 666 18.71 20.24 -38.24
C LEU A 666 18.71 21.18 -39.48
N LEU A 667 17.69 22.03 -39.61
CA LEU A 667 17.68 23.03 -40.65
C LEU A 667 18.81 24.07 -40.46
N ASP A 668 19.13 24.45 -39.21
CA ASP A 668 20.25 25.32 -38.92
C ASP A 668 21.59 24.68 -39.32
N ILE A 669 21.79 23.39 -38.99
CA ILE A 669 22.95 22.63 -39.41
C ILE A 669 23.01 22.54 -40.94
N PHE A 670 21.92 22.21 -41.59
CA PHE A 670 21.88 22.08 -43.07
C PHE A 670 22.18 23.40 -43.77
N LYS A 671 21.65 24.53 -43.31
CA LYS A 671 21.98 25.87 -43.80
C LYS A 671 23.48 26.18 -43.75
N GLU A 672 24.14 25.78 -42.67
CA GLU A 672 25.59 25.95 -42.56
C GLU A 672 26.37 24.95 -43.45
N TYR A 673 25.87 23.71 -43.58
CA TYR A 673 26.56 22.70 -44.39
C TYR A 673 26.56 22.93 -45.87
N ILE A 674 25.45 23.44 -46.42
CA ILE A 674 25.37 23.79 -47.85
C ILE A 674 26.34 24.91 -48.29
N LYS A 675 26.91 25.69 -47.37
CA LYS A 675 27.99 26.63 -47.61
C LYS A 675 29.33 25.94 -47.89
N LEU A 676 29.51 24.75 -47.30
CA LEU A 676 30.70 23.91 -47.47
C LEU A 676 30.52 22.99 -48.68
N ASN A 677 29.35 22.39 -48.84
CA ASN A 677 29.02 21.50 -49.93
C ASN A 677 27.69 21.89 -50.55
N PRO A 678 27.72 22.72 -51.63
CA PRO A 678 26.48 23.23 -52.29
C PRO A 678 25.63 22.15 -52.95
N ASP A 679 26.22 20.99 -53.33
CA ASP A 679 25.47 19.89 -53.93
C ASP A 679 24.99 18.90 -52.84
N THR A 680 24.27 19.43 -51.90
CA THR A 680 23.70 18.66 -50.80
C THR A 680 22.19 18.81 -50.73
N LYS A 681 21.49 17.74 -50.40
CA LYS A 681 20.03 17.71 -50.13
C LYS A 681 19.77 17.21 -48.71
N LEU A 682 18.68 17.70 -48.13
CA LEU A 682 18.19 17.23 -46.82
C LEU A 682 16.88 16.44 -47.03
N LEU A 683 16.89 15.19 -46.60
CA LEU A 683 15.73 14.29 -46.69
C LEU A 683 15.13 14.10 -45.29
N ILE A 684 13.95 14.64 -45.04
CA ILE A 684 13.20 14.55 -43.81
C ILE A 684 11.99 13.62 -44.02
N VAL A 685 11.95 12.50 -43.30
CA VAL A 685 10.91 11.51 -43.42
C VAL A 685 10.07 11.50 -42.14
N GLY A 686 8.80 11.79 -42.24
CA GLY A 686 7.84 11.84 -41.14
C GLY A 686 6.83 12.97 -41.27
N GLU A 687 5.86 12.96 -40.35
CA GLU A 687 4.81 13.99 -40.25
C GLU A 687 4.69 14.45 -38.79
N GLY A 688 4.08 15.58 -38.51
CA GLY A 688 3.84 16.09 -37.18
C GLY A 688 3.46 17.56 -37.10
N GLU A 689 3.25 18.01 -35.86
CA GLU A 689 2.74 19.34 -35.52
C GLU A 689 3.66 20.50 -35.93
N ASP A 690 4.95 20.24 -36.13
CA ASP A 690 5.93 21.25 -36.50
C ASP A 690 6.16 21.34 -38.03
N GLU A 691 5.49 20.53 -38.85
CA GLU A 691 5.74 20.46 -40.31
C GLU A 691 5.67 21.84 -41.02
N GLU A 692 4.58 22.58 -40.80
CA GLU A 692 4.40 23.91 -41.39
C GLU A 692 5.46 24.93 -40.93
N LYS A 693 5.87 24.82 -39.63
CA LYS A 693 6.94 25.69 -39.12
C LYS A 693 8.30 25.37 -39.73
N LEU A 694 8.58 24.08 -39.96
CA LEU A 694 9.83 23.64 -40.58
C LEU A 694 9.89 24.04 -42.04
N LYS A 695 8.80 23.94 -42.81
CA LYS A 695 8.71 24.44 -44.18
C LYS A 695 8.92 25.94 -44.26
N SER A 696 8.20 26.69 -43.39
CA SER A 696 8.38 28.16 -43.34
C SER A 696 9.81 28.57 -42.97
N LYS A 697 10.48 27.85 -42.09
CA LYS A 697 11.89 28.10 -41.73
C LYS A 697 12.82 27.77 -42.90
N ALA A 698 12.55 26.70 -43.66
CA ALA A 698 13.33 26.40 -44.84
C ALA A 698 13.17 27.48 -45.92
N ASP A 699 11.96 28.03 -46.10
CA ASP A 699 11.69 29.16 -47.00
C ASP A 699 12.42 30.43 -46.55
N GLU A 700 12.35 30.77 -45.24
CA GLU A 700 13.08 31.92 -44.66
C GLU A 700 14.60 31.80 -44.88
N TYR A 701 15.15 30.58 -44.86
CA TYR A 701 16.55 30.33 -45.09
C TYR A 701 16.93 30.25 -46.57
N GLY A 702 15.94 30.26 -47.47
CA GLY A 702 16.16 30.13 -48.94
C GLY A 702 16.68 28.76 -49.36
N ILE A 703 16.34 27.71 -48.60
CA ILE A 703 16.84 26.34 -48.81
C ILE A 703 15.76 25.34 -49.20
N SER A 704 14.52 25.78 -49.39
CA SER A 704 13.35 24.90 -49.60
C SER A 704 13.52 23.95 -50.78
N GLU A 705 14.15 24.37 -51.88
CA GLU A 705 14.40 23.51 -53.05
C GLU A 705 15.34 22.35 -52.76
N LYS A 706 16.13 22.44 -51.66
CA LYS A 706 17.12 21.42 -51.23
C LYS A 706 16.60 20.55 -50.11
N VAL A 707 15.43 20.87 -49.51
CA VAL A 707 14.84 20.13 -48.42
C VAL A 707 13.62 19.34 -48.93
N ILE A 708 13.67 18.03 -48.77
CA ILE A 708 12.61 17.12 -49.22
C ILE A 708 11.86 16.61 -47.98
N PHE A 709 10.59 16.99 -47.85
CA PHE A 709 9.66 16.46 -46.87
C PHE A 709 8.82 15.36 -47.51
N THR A 710 8.94 14.11 -47.08
CA THR A 710 8.23 12.99 -47.70
C THR A 710 6.89 12.68 -47.04
N GLY A 711 6.56 13.32 -45.91
CA GLY A 711 5.48 12.88 -45.04
C GLY A 711 5.78 11.53 -44.37
N ALA A 712 4.73 10.91 -43.77
CA ALA A 712 4.85 9.59 -43.19
C ALA A 712 5.00 8.51 -44.27
N ARG A 713 6.02 7.65 -44.10
CA ARG A 713 6.34 6.57 -45.03
C ARG A 713 6.46 5.26 -44.30
N ALA A 714 6.05 4.15 -44.90
CA ALA A 714 6.20 2.80 -44.40
C ALA A 714 7.51 2.13 -44.81
N ASP A 715 8.13 2.59 -45.89
CA ASP A 715 9.36 2.05 -46.49
C ASP A 715 10.61 2.79 -46.05
N ILE A 716 10.73 3.01 -44.73
CA ILE A 716 11.89 3.68 -44.10
C ILE A 716 13.20 2.99 -44.45
N ASN A 717 13.24 1.66 -44.42
CA ASN A 717 14.39 0.86 -44.78
C ASN A 717 14.91 1.20 -46.20
N ARG A 718 14.01 1.45 -47.13
CA ARG A 718 14.34 1.85 -48.52
C ARG A 718 14.84 3.30 -48.60
N LEU A 719 14.20 4.22 -47.86
CA LEU A 719 14.60 5.63 -47.86
C LEU A 719 15.97 5.83 -47.16
N LEU A 720 16.33 5.07 -46.17
CA LEU A 720 17.65 5.10 -45.55
C LEU A 720 18.76 4.69 -46.52
N GLN A 721 18.47 3.86 -47.54
CA GLN A 721 19.45 3.52 -48.56
C GLN A 721 19.84 4.76 -49.41
N ALA A 722 18.94 5.71 -49.62
CA ALA A 722 19.15 6.90 -50.39
C ALA A 722 20.06 7.95 -49.72
N MET A 723 20.15 7.89 -48.41
CA MET A 723 20.91 8.83 -47.56
C MET A 723 22.42 8.51 -47.57
N ASP A 724 23.26 9.50 -47.20
CA ASP A 724 24.70 9.37 -47.06
C ASP A 724 25.15 9.51 -45.60
N ILE A 725 24.46 10.32 -44.86
CA ILE A 725 24.62 10.46 -43.40
C ILE A 725 23.27 10.61 -42.70
N PHE A 726 23.16 10.10 -41.51
CA PHE A 726 21.95 10.28 -40.69
C PHE A 726 22.24 11.27 -39.55
N VAL A 727 21.51 12.37 -39.49
CA VAL A 727 21.68 13.41 -38.47
C VAL A 727 20.46 13.51 -37.59
N PHE A 728 20.65 13.31 -36.26
CA PHE A 728 19.55 13.17 -35.32
C PHE A 728 19.74 14.03 -34.06
N PRO A 729 19.41 15.32 -34.13
CA PRO A 729 19.63 16.29 -33.05
C PRO A 729 18.50 16.31 -32.01
N SER A 730 17.93 15.17 -31.68
CA SER A 730 16.83 15.05 -30.75
C SER A 730 17.18 15.57 -29.34
N LEU A 731 16.24 16.24 -28.66
CA LEU A 731 16.46 16.76 -27.31
C LEU A 731 16.60 15.66 -26.27
N TYR A 732 15.85 14.59 -26.44
CA TYR A 732 15.91 13.39 -25.57
C TYR A 732 15.28 12.19 -26.26
N GLU A 733 15.83 11.00 -26.03
CA GLU A 733 15.34 9.73 -26.54
C GLU A 733 15.35 8.64 -25.46
N GLY A 734 14.41 7.69 -25.56
CA GLY A 734 14.46 6.46 -24.76
C GLY A 734 15.55 5.50 -25.25
N LEU A 735 15.52 5.20 -26.53
CA LEU A 735 16.53 4.44 -27.25
C LEU A 735 16.89 5.08 -28.60
N GLY A 736 15.89 5.56 -29.35
CA GLY A 736 16.10 6.12 -30.68
C GLY A 736 16.11 5.04 -31.77
N ILE A 737 14.99 4.39 -32.03
CA ILE A 737 14.86 3.28 -33.02
C ILE A 737 15.40 3.73 -34.39
N SER A 738 15.06 4.95 -34.83
CA SER A 738 15.56 5.51 -36.11
C SER A 738 17.08 5.53 -36.21
N VAL A 739 17.77 5.68 -35.09
CA VAL A 739 19.24 5.64 -35.03
C VAL A 739 19.75 4.21 -35.20
N LEU A 740 19.05 3.21 -34.66
CA LEU A 740 19.40 1.81 -34.87
C LEU A 740 19.18 1.43 -36.35
N GLU A 741 18.05 1.85 -36.95
CA GLU A 741 17.71 1.63 -38.34
C GLU A 741 18.76 2.23 -39.30
N ALA A 742 19.20 3.45 -39.02
CA ALA A 742 20.25 4.12 -39.78
C ALA A 742 21.59 3.38 -39.70
N GLN A 743 22.03 2.98 -38.49
CA GLN A 743 23.25 2.21 -38.33
C GLN A 743 23.18 0.83 -39.00
N ALA A 744 22.01 0.15 -38.89
CA ALA A 744 21.77 -1.12 -39.58
C ALA A 744 21.82 -0.99 -41.09
N SER A 745 21.51 0.22 -41.66
CA SER A 745 21.66 0.54 -43.08
C SER A 745 23.09 0.96 -43.45
N GLY A 746 24.04 0.82 -42.55
CA GLY A 746 25.42 1.23 -42.74
C GLY A 746 25.64 2.75 -42.81
N LEU A 747 24.68 3.55 -42.30
CA LEU A 747 24.81 4.99 -42.25
C LEU A 747 25.54 5.46 -41.02
N TYR A 748 26.50 6.38 -41.21
CA TYR A 748 27.06 7.11 -40.10
C TYR A 748 25.95 7.95 -39.43
N SER A 749 25.81 7.78 -38.11
CA SER A 749 24.72 8.41 -37.34
C SER A 749 25.29 9.45 -36.38
N LEU A 750 25.16 10.73 -36.76
CA LEU A 750 25.54 11.86 -35.93
C LEU A 750 24.35 12.31 -35.09
N CYS A 751 24.44 12.09 -33.80
CA CYS A 751 23.34 12.28 -32.87
C CYS A 751 23.62 13.35 -31.82
N SER A 752 22.59 13.83 -31.13
CA SER A 752 22.78 14.66 -29.94
C SER A 752 23.14 13.81 -28.71
N LEU A 753 23.66 14.44 -27.65
CA LEU A 753 23.81 13.81 -26.32
C LEU A 753 22.47 13.38 -25.72
N GLY A 754 21.35 13.89 -26.21
CA GLY A 754 20.00 13.46 -25.86
C GLY A 754 19.66 12.02 -26.30
N VAL A 755 20.43 11.46 -27.26
CA VAL A 755 20.35 10.05 -27.64
C VAL A 755 21.25 9.24 -26.71
N PRO A 756 20.75 8.17 -26.05
CA PRO A 756 21.55 7.42 -25.10
C PRO A 756 22.70 6.67 -25.80
N LYS A 757 23.85 6.54 -25.13
CA LYS A 757 25.00 5.77 -25.64
C LYS A 757 24.62 4.30 -25.94
N THR A 758 23.59 3.79 -25.28
CA THR A 758 23.08 2.43 -25.54
C THR A 758 22.50 2.24 -26.94
N ALA A 759 22.18 3.31 -27.67
CA ALA A 759 21.76 3.24 -29.07
C ALA A 759 22.92 2.97 -30.06
N GLN A 760 24.16 2.93 -29.59
CA GLN A 760 25.29 2.54 -30.39
C GLN A 760 25.26 1.02 -30.66
N ILE A 761 25.18 0.62 -31.91
CA ILE A 761 25.28 -0.79 -32.38
C ILE A 761 26.41 -1.01 -33.38
N SER A 762 27.09 0.05 -33.76
CA SER A 762 28.26 0.01 -34.66
C SER A 762 29.24 1.12 -34.29
N GLU A 763 30.39 1.12 -34.93
CA GLU A 763 31.34 2.21 -34.86
C GLU A 763 30.91 3.47 -35.65
N LEU A 764 29.87 3.36 -36.44
CA LEU A 764 29.27 4.48 -37.20
C LEU A 764 28.31 5.32 -36.34
N PHE A 765 28.71 5.64 -35.10
CA PHE A 765 27.88 6.38 -34.18
C PHE A 765 28.68 7.40 -33.40
N GLU A 766 28.26 8.64 -33.49
CA GLU A 766 28.85 9.75 -32.77
C GLU A 766 27.81 10.65 -32.12
N ARG A 767 28.17 11.29 -30.99
CA ARG A 767 27.28 12.17 -30.27
C ARG A 767 27.88 13.53 -30.00
N MET A 768 27.13 14.59 -30.28
CA MET A 768 27.50 15.99 -30.05
C MET A 768 26.58 16.71 -29.07
N ASP A 769 27.08 17.74 -28.42
CA ASP A 769 26.27 18.59 -27.54
C ASP A 769 25.45 19.60 -28.39
N LEU A 770 24.15 19.69 -28.11
CA LEU A 770 23.25 20.66 -28.74
C LEU A 770 23.56 22.12 -28.39
N LYS A 771 24.42 22.37 -27.41
CA LYS A 771 24.93 23.71 -27.09
C LYS A 771 25.97 24.19 -28.09
N GLN A 772 26.55 23.29 -28.87
CA GLN A 772 27.47 23.64 -29.92
C GLN A 772 26.71 24.28 -31.09
N ASP A 773 27.36 25.26 -31.68
CA ASP A 773 26.80 25.97 -32.84
C ASP A 773 26.60 25.02 -34.03
N ALA A 774 25.58 25.32 -34.86
CA ALA A 774 25.26 24.55 -36.06
C ALA A 774 26.46 24.42 -37.04
N SER A 775 27.35 25.42 -37.06
CA SER A 775 28.58 25.42 -37.86
C SER A 775 29.58 24.35 -37.43
N ILE A 776 29.62 23.99 -36.12
CA ILE A 776 30.48 22.92 -35.61
C ILE A 776 29.91 21.56 -36.07
N TRP A 777 28.60 21.38 -35.99
CA TRP A 777 27.91 20.18 -36.50
C TRP A 777 28.13 20.00 -37.97
N SER A 778 28.08 21.09 -38.74
CA SER A 778 28.32 21.05 -40.20
C SER A 778 29.75 20.65 -40.56
N LYS A 779 30.75 21.11 -39.78
CA LYS A 779 32.14 20.68 -39.96
C LYS A 779 32.35 19.19 -39.63
N GLU A 780 31.67 18.67 -38.61
CA GLU A 780 31.72 17.25 -38.29
C GLU A 780 31.05 16.41 -39.41
N ILE A 781 29.94 16.86 -39.97
CA ILE A 781 29.34 16.21 -41.15
C ILE A 781 30.36 16.16 -42.30
N ASP A 782 31.12 17.24 -42.55
CA ASP A 782 32.12 17.29 -43.59
C ASP A 782 33.27 16.32 -43.30
N THR A 783 33.71 16.24 -42.05
CA THR A 783 34.72 15.28 -41.62
C THR A 783 34.28 13.84 -41.85
N ILE A 784 33.01 13.53 -41.53
CA ILE A 784 32.41 12.21 -41.76
C ILE A 784 32.30 11.93 -43.28
N HIS A 785 31.85 12.89 -44.04
CA HIS A 785 31.72 12.76 -45.49
C HIS A 785 33.06 12.38 -46.16
N MET A 786 34.13 12.98 -45.70
CA MET A 786 35.51 12.67 -46.24
C MET A 786 36.01 11.25 -45.86
N LYS A 787 35.42 10.61 -44.85
CA LYS A 787 35.88 9.26 -44.40
C LYS A 787 35.41 8.12 -45.30
N GLN A 788 34.52 8.33 -46.27
CA GLN A 788 33.99 7.33 -47.20
C GLN A 788 33.71 5.95 -46.60
N THR A 789 32.63 5.81 -45.83
CA THR A 789 32.28 4.58 -45.13
C THR A 789 31.85 3.47 -46.09
N ASP A 790 32.43 2.28 -46.00
CA ASP A 790 31.94 1.09 -46.70
C ASP A 790 30.71 0.53 -45.95
N ARG A 791 29.51 0.81 -46.51
CA ARG A 791 28.25 0.41 -45.95
C ARG A 791 27.99 -1.10 -45.98
N ASN A 792 28.73 -1.88 -46.81
CA ASN A 792 28.54 -3.32 -46.96
C ASN A 792 29.19 -4.12 -45.82
N ASN A 793 30.20 -3.56 -45.19
CA ASN A 793 31.06 -4.28 -44.23
C ASN A 793 30.95 -3.73 -42.80
N VAL A 794 29.80 -3.25 -42.40
CA VAL A 794 29.56 -2.72 -41.04
C VAL A 794 29.30 -3.85 -40.06
N VAL A 795 30.14 -3.92 -39.02
CA VAL A 795 29.95 -4.88 -37.91
C VAL A 795 28.90 -4.32 -36.93
N LEU A 796 27.80 -5.06 -36.74
CA LEU A 796 26.72 -4.69 -35.86
C LEU A 796 26.71 -5.55 -34.58
N ASP A 797 26.55 -4.88 -33.42
CA ASP A 797 26.23 -5.57 -32.17
C ASP A 797 24.80 -6.09 -32.23
N ASN A 798 24.58 -7.39 -32.06
CA ASN A 798 23.30 -8.06 -32.21
C ASN A 798 22.32 -7.81 -31.06
N LYS A 799 22.64 -6.94 -30.15
CA LYS A 799 21.87 -6.72 -28.91
C LYS A 799 20.44 -6.21 -29.17
N TYR A 800 20.19 -5.60 -30.29
CA TYR A 800 18.87 -5.14 -30.75
C TYR A 800 18.40 -5.82 -32.03
N ASP A 801 19.04 -6.90 -32.41
CA ASP A 801 18.56 -7.72 -33.52
C ASP A 801 17.27 -8.45 -33.13
N VAL A 802 16.25 -8.32 -33.97
CA VAL A 802 14.92 -8.90 -33.73
C VAL A 802 14.96 -10.42 -33.55
N LYS A 803 15.84 -11.12 -34.24
CA LYS A 803 15.98 -12.57 -34.14
C LYS A 803 16.39 -13.00 -32.72
N LYS A 804 17.41 -12.34 -32.17
CA LYS A 804 17.86 -12.55 -30.79
C LYS A 804 16.81 -12.12 -29.79
N CYS A 805 16.26 -10.92 -29.94
CA CYS A 805 15.27 -10.37 -29.02
C CYS A 805 13.98 -11.19 -29.00
N SER A 806 13.53 -11.74 -30.15
CA SER A 806 12.35 -12.61 -30.21
C SER A 806 12.59 -13.97 -29.54
N SER A 807 13.81 -14.51 -29.60
CA SER A 807 14.19 -15.70 -28.83
C SER A 807 14.14 -15.42 -27.32
N GLU A 808 14.71 -14.31 -26.86
CA GLU A 808 14.67 -13.89 -25.45
C GLU A 808 13.22 -13.68 -24.95
N LEU A 809 12.34 -13.08 -25.78
CA LEU A 809 10.92 -12.95 -25.44
C LEU A 809 10.22 -14.31 -25.35
N SER A 810 10.52 -15.22 -26.27
CA SER A 810 10.00 -16.59 -26.27
C SER A 810 10.40 -17.36 -25.01
N GLU A 811 11.66 -17.23 -24.60
CA GLU A 811 12.20 -17.82 -23.37
C GLU A 811 11.53 -17.23 -22.13
N LEU A 812 11.35 -15.89 -22.08
CA LEU A 812 10.63 -15.24 -21.00
C LEU A 812 9.20 -15.77 -20.87
N TYR A 813 8.45 -15.85 -21.96
CA TYR A 813 7.09 -16.36 -21.95
C TYR A 813 7.00 -17.79 -21.42
N VAL A 814 7.92 -18.66 -21.85
CA VAL A 814 7.95 -20.06 -21.42
C VAL A 814 8.35 -20.20 -19.96
N SER A 815 9.35 -19.43 -19.51
CA SER A 815 9.80 -19.44 -18.12
C SER A 815 8.74 -18.93 -17.15
N GLU A 816 8.05 -17.85 -17.50
CA GLU A 816 6.98 -17.29 -16.68
C GLU A 816 5.77 -18.24 -16.59
N ILE A 817 5.43 -18.93 -17.66
CA ILE A 817 4.38 -19.97 -17.63
C ILE A 817 4.78 -21.10 -16.68
N LYS A 818 6.02 -21.61 -16.76
CA LYS A 818 6.52 -22.66 -15.85
C LYS A 818 6.54 -22.25 -14.39
N THR A 819 6.73 -20.96 -14.12
CA THR A 819 6.76 -20.42 -12.75
C THR A 819 5.36 -20.23 -12.17
N CYS A 820 4.35 -20.04 -13.03
CA CYS A 820 2.96 -19.73 -12.63
C CYS A 820 2.02 -20.95 -12.67
N ILE A 821 2.41 -22.03 -13.30
CA ILE A 821 1.68 -23.31 -13.35
C ILE A 821 2.36 -24.33 -12.42
#